data_4ce3bc50a6cb80f2e03b5f0ed7569018
#
_entry.id   4ce3bc50a6cb80f2e03b5f0ed7569018
#
_cell.length_a   1.000
_cell.length_b   1.000
_cell.length_c   1.000
_cell.angle_alpha   90.00
_cell.angle_beta   90.00
_cell.angle_gamma   90.00
#
_symmetry.space_group_name_H-M   'P 1'
#
loop_
_entity.id
_entity.type
_entity.pdbx_description
1 polymer ?
#
loop_
_entity_poly.entity_id
_entity_poly.type
_entity_poly.pdbx_seq_one_letter_code
_entity_poly.pdbx_strand_id
1 'polypeptide(L)'
;MFLSSLLVTMSDMIIDVEHTHPASFDVVLLPTFAQVDAYRRAHAGSQLFGVTVTTFQGWASSLWELAGDGRAIVDDTLRMMAMQAVFKDVQNEFLLAPGYVHLAAKIAQAGAGLPEMQDAIDALRNDNAPEGESGSGSVAALSENEKALLGVIADYFDYIAARGFVELGSAVAFLSSNQDAFPRDLNVLVCKAAPLSWHQQLLFQENDRLRVHVDEALGAEGVIPLPKGVSCRFGCASGRYAQPALIADIVRSLLVEGPVAITCVNPLEMYDSLARSLADEGVNCAVRARKSFVRTAFGSAFVSMFDCLFSDQWASALVDVMLSPFSGIDASTAQKAESLLLNDRIAEKEPYLSVLRADFEEFSQLEELASDPDADILLGAFIDRTMARVGWSEAFRAEQIEAMSVLRAMYAAARAFDLSVEDCINLIKDSAISISKQAAPGSVDVTIGTQDDISTLDAGSVSTLIVADMNNADYPVADKDNAASVLFAKLGLYPADSSPSQARRRFRALQGLPTTHFVFERALHDFDANETYPCVVLEEFLDACNRQGFDLSCCATERGEEDLFANAVAAPSSTIQSVSEALPGNGQGSLSSDYRAFALLPRFSQTGSYCAPSPSQIENYLECPRKWFVLNRLKAQGSKEEWGPLEKGVFAHAALERFYRAFQSEGYSKVDGGNLKQARRLMGYVLDQLEAEQFEMEPGSNRLVPCGQLEQRAMDAFKSQITDFLDYDAALLPTFQPRYFEYVIGLPGDESADCQAKYAGIDLVGKVDRIDVDANGNAVIIDYKGSVTAGHQLASCDALHAGKVQTRIYAQAVKRALGLNVVGAFYVSYGKSHDIAGSYDPRVIDAVHLPHISPDKCACSLSDPEGWSREAYAAGLADAQFKEEDQTSLSALTFSSMLDATEELVKVAVEGMRNGCVQASPSTKDACRFCPDFSCAKRGA
;
A
#
# COMPACT_ATOMS: atom_id res chain seq x y z
N MET A 1 -35.43 23.10 -27.18
CA MET A 1 -36.80 23.70 -27.15
C MET A 1 -37.85 22.73 -26.61
N PHE A 2 -37.57 21.45 -26.50
CA PHE A 2 -38.48 20.44 -25.93
C PHE A 2 -38.42 20.33 -24.40
N LEU A 3 -37.33 20.70 -23.76
CA LEU A 3 -37.15 20.63 -22.30
C LEU A 3 -37.92 21.72 -21.51
N SER A 4 -38.34 22.82 -22.18
CA SER A 4 -39.12 23.86 -21.49
C SER A 4 -40.63 23.59 -21.41
N SER A 5 -41.11 22.59 -22.17
CA SER A 5 -42.55 22.22 -22.12
C SER A 5 -42.83 21.05 -21.15
N LEU A 6 -41.80 20.24 -20.82
CA LEU A 6 -41.95 19.14 -19.86
C LEU A 6 -41.91 19.59 -18.38
N LEU A 7 -41.24 20.69 -18.09
CA LEU A 7 -41.17 21.27 -16.74
C LEU A 7 -42.49 21.98 -16.31
N VAL A 8 -43.37 22.32 -17.25
CA VAL A 8 -44.63 23.03 -16.94
C VAL A 8 -45.77 22.06 -16.54
N THR A 9 -45.69 20.80 -16.92
CA THR A 9 -46.78 19.84 -16.61
C THR A 9 -46.61 19.14 -15.26
N MET A 10 -45.43 19.17 -14.63
CA MET A 10 -45.23 18.58 -13.28
C MET A 10 -45.63 19.51 -12.13
N SER A 11 -45.74 20.82 -12.37
CA SER A 11 -46.06 21.76 -11.27
C SER A 11 -47.52 21.67 -10.79
N ASP A 12 -48.40 21.07 -11.56
CA ASP A 12 -49.81 20.94 -11.18
C ASP A 12 -50.17 19.63 -10.43
N MET A 13 -49.16 18.74 -10.25
CA MET A 13 -49.39 17.48 -9.50
C MET A 13 -48.72 17.44 -8.14
N ILE A 14 -48.08 18.50 -7.67
CA ILE A 14 -47.51 18.58 -6.32
C ILE A 14 -48.60 18.91 -5.33
N ILE A 15 -49.14 17.93 -4.67
CA ILE A 15 -49.96 18.09 -3.49
C ILE A 15 -48.96 18.21 -2.29
N ASP A 16 -49.10 19.28 -1.52
CA ASP A 16 -48.34 19.58 -0.32
C ASP A 16 -48.57 18.47 0.73
N VAL A 17 -47.56 17.63 0.98
CA VAL A 17 -47.66 16.36 1.72
C VAL A 17 -47.40 16.54 3.22
N GLU A 18 -47.41 17.75 3.75
CA GLU A 18 -47.05 18.01 5.18
C GLU A 18 -47.85 17.20 6.22
N HIS A 19 -48.97 16.53 5.86
CA HIS A 19 -49.80 15.79 6.83
C HIS A 19 -50.50 14.55 6.26
N THR A 20 -50.03 13.89 5.22
CA THR A 20 -50.67 12.68 4.68
C THR A 20 -50.36 11.44 5.54
N HIS A 21 -51.45 10.85 6.07
CA HIS A 21 -51.35 9.61 6.84
C HIS A 21 -50.87 8.44 5.94
N PRO A 22 -49.88 7.60 6.34
CA PRO A 22 -49.40 6.50 5.53
C PRO A 22 -50.48 5.57 4.95
N ALA A 23 -51.57 5.39 5.69
CA ALA A 23 -52.69 4.57 5.28
C ALA A 23 -53.49 5.09 4.06
N SER A 24 -53.15 6.26 3.53
CA SER A 24 -53.73 6.80 2.30
C SER A 24 -53.04 6.33 1.01
N PHE A 25 -51.93 5.60 1.13
CA PHE A 25 -51.18 5.06 0.01
C PHE A 25 -51.21 3.53 -0.04
N ASP A 26 -51.21 2.98 -1.23
CA ASP A 26 -51.11 1.55 -1.45
C ASP A 26 -49.63 1.10 -1.48
N VAL A 27 -48.75 1.97 -1.94
CA VAL A 27 -47.29 1.73 -2.05
C VAL A 27 -46.51 2.95 -1.55
N VAL A 28 -45.52 2.72 -0.72
CA VAL A 28 -44.54 3.73 -0.28
C VAL A 28 -43.17 3.31 -0.74
N LEU A 29 -42.55 4.11 -1.61
CA LEU A 29 -41.23 3.85 -2.17
C LEU A 29 -40.18 4.72 -1.48
N LEU A 30 -39.19 4.10 -0.86
CA LEU A 30 -38.07 4.74 -0.18
C LEU A 30 -36.77 4.46 -0.90
N PRO A 31 -35.77 5.34 -0.80
CA PRO A 31 -34.50 5.21 -1.53
C PRO A 31 -33.69 3.96 -1.17
N THR A 32 -33.70 3.55 0.12
CA THR A 32 -32.87 2.45 0.61
C THR A 32 -33.65 1.51 1.54
N PHE A 33 -33.20 0.26 1.64
CA PHE A 33 -33.78 -0.73 2.57
C PHE A 33 -33.68 -0.29 4.04
N ALA A 34 -32.60 0.41 4.42
CA ALA A 34 -32.45 0.93 5.78
C ALA A 34 -33.56 1.94 6.11
N GLN A 35 -33.88 2.82 5.15
CA GLN A 35 -35.02 3.76 5.30
C GLN A 35 -36.38 3.06 5.27
N VAL A 36 -36.53 1.98 4.52
CA VAL A 36 -37.73 1.13 4.54
C VAL A 36 -37.93 0.56 5.93
N ASP A 37 -36.89 0.02 6.56
CA ASP A 37 -36.98 -0.53 7.93
C ASP A 37 -37.21 0.56 8.97
N ALA A 38 -36.59 1.72 8.84
CA ALA A 38 -36.81 2.88 9.71
C ALA A 38 -38.27 3.36 9.61
N TYR A 39 -38.76 3.52 8.38
CA TYR A 39 -40.15 3.91 8.13
C TYR A 39 -41.15 2.91 8.71
N ARG A 40 -40.90 1.61 8.53
CA ARG A 40 -41.74 0.54 9.10
C ARG A 40 -41.76 0.59 10.64
N ARG A 41 -40.57 0.84 11.25
CA ARG A 41 -40.48 0.98 12.73
C ARG A 41 -41.23 2.22 13.23
N ALA A 42 -41.07 3.36 12.58
CA ALA A 42 -41.69 4.61 12.94
C ALA A 42 -43.24 4.54 12.84
N HIS A 43 -43.77 3.77 11.92
CA HIS A 43 -45.20 3.60 11.65
C HIS A 43 -45.72 2.21 12.03
N ALA A 44 -45.04 1.54 13.00
CA ALA A 44 -45.43 0.20 13.44
C ALA A 44 -46.88 0.18 13.95
N GLY A 45 -47.62 -0.89 13.62
CA GLY A 45 -49.01 -1.10 14.02
C GLY A 45 -49.99 -1.04 12.87
N SER A 46 -51.26 -0.64 13.17
CA SER A 46 -52.35 -0.66 12.18
C SER A 46 -52.19 0.34 11.02
N GLN A 47 -51.27 1.27 11.10
CA GLN A 47 -51.08 2.33 10.10
C GLN A 47 -50.51 1.83 8.78
N LEU A 48 -49.80 0.71 8.78
CA LEU A 48 -49.22 0.11 7.56
C LEU A 48 -49.96 -1.14 7.06
N PHE A 49 -51.13 -1.42 7.62
CA PHE A 49 -51.89 -2.58 7.19
C PHE A 49 -52.42 -2.38 5.75
N GLY A 50 -51.98 -3.25 4.83
CA GLY A 50 -52.32 -3.19 3.41
C GLY A 50 -51.43 -2.26 2.59
N VAL A 51 -50.45 -1.57 3.22
CA VAL A 51 -49.48 -0.71 2.51
C VAL A 51 -48.21 -1.45 2.21
N THR A 52 -47.77 -1.45 0.94
CA THR A 52 -46.48 -1.99 0.53
C THR A 52 -45.40 -0.94 0.72
N VAL A 53 -44.48 -1.14 1.68
CA VAL A 53 -43.34 -0.24 1.92
C VAL A 53 -42.10 -0.92 1.43
N THR A 54 -41.44 -0.37 0.39
CA THR A 54 -40.26 -0.99 -0.25
C THR A 54 -39.41 0.05 -0.98
N THR A 55 -38.35 -0.41 -1.65
CA THR A 55 -37.56 0.41 -2.61
C THR A 55 -38.16 0.33 -4.01
N PHE A 56 -37.83 1.28 -4.88
CA PHE A 56 -38.22 1.23 -6.30
C PHE A 56 -37.80 -0.08 -6.96
N GLN A 57 -36.54 -0.47 -6.77
CA GLN A 57 -35.99 -1.72 -7.32
C GLN A 57 -36.79 -2.94 -6.81
N GLY A 58 -37.02 -3.03 -5.50
CA GLY A 58 -37.78 -4.12 -4.91
C GLY A 58 -39.22 -4.19 -5.43
N TRP A 59 -39.86 -3.03 -5.61
CA TRP A 59 -41.20 -2.96 -6.20
C TRP A 59 -41.23 -3.38 -7.67
N ALA A 60 -40.34 -2.83 -8.49
CA ALA A 60 -40.25 -3.18 -9.91
C ALA A 60 -39.94 -4.68 -10.11
N SER A 61 -39.06 -5.24 -9.28
CA SER A 61 -38.75 -6.68 -9.31
C SER A 61 -40.00 -7.54 -8.97
N SER A 62 -40.74 -7.15 -7.94
CA SER A 62 -42.00 -7.85 -7.58
C SER A 62 -43.07 -7.75 -8.67
N LEU A 63 -43.19 -6.60 -9.34
CA LEU A 63 -44.07 -6.44 -10.48
C LEU A 63 -43.62 -7.29 -11.67
N TRP A 64 -42.32 -7.39 -11.91
CA TRP A 64 -41.73 -8.22 -12.96
C TRP A 64 -42.00 -9.72 -12.74
N GLU A 65 -41.88 -10.18 -11.48
CA GLU A 65 -42.23 -11.56 -11.12
C GLU A 65 -43.71 -11.89 -11.39
N LEU A 66 -44.60 -10.91 -11.24
CA LEU A 66 -46.04 -11.08 -11.42
C LEU A 66 -46.49 -10.94 -12.90
N ALA A 67 -45.86 -10.04 -13.64
CA ALA A 67 -46.37 -9.61 -14.96
C ALA A 67 -45.30 -9.57 -16.07
N GLY A 68 -44.07 -9.99 -15.77
CA GLY A 68 -43.00 -10.05 -16.74
C GLY A 68 -43.10 -11.25 -17.68
N ASP A 69 -42.14 -11.42 -18.53
CA ASP A 69 -42.04 -12.44 -19.55
C ASP A 69 -41.36 -13.76 -19.08
N GLY A 70 -41.04 -13.87 -17.82
CA GLY A 70 -40.42 -15.05 -17.20
C GLY A 70 -38.88 -15.03 -17.14
N ARG A 71 -38.22 -14.01 -17.70
CA ARG A 71 -36.78 -13.83 -17.54
C ARG A 71 -36.42 -13.34 -16.13
N ALA A 72 -35.24 -13.74 -15.62
CA ALA A 72 -34.76 -13.27 -14.33
C ALA A 72 -34.07 -11.93 -14.48
N ILE A 73 -34.26 -11.02 -13.52
CA ILE A 73 -33.50 -9.75 -13.48
C ILE A 73 -32.07 -10.03 -13.05
N VAL A 74 -31.09 -9.48 -13.78
CA VAL A 74 -29.67 -9.56 -13.39
C VAL A 74 -29.39 -8.65 -12.18
N ASP A 75 -28.67 -9.17 -11.20
CA ASP A 75 -28.04 -8.39 -10.15
C ASP A 75 -26.65 -7.88 -10.58
N ASP A 76 -25.96 -7.12 -9.71
CA ASP A 76 -24.65 -6.55 -10.04
C ASP A 76 -23.59 -7.63 -10.29
N THR A 77 -23.65 -8.76 -9.59
CA THR A 77 -22.68 -9.87 -9.75
C THR A 77 -22.91 -10.59 -11.07
N LEU A 78 -24.16 -10.94 -11.38
CA LEU A 78 -24.53 -11.56 -12.67
C LEU A 78 -24.19 -10.65 -13.85
N ARG A 79 -24.46 -9.34 -13.73
CA ARG A 79 -24.13 -8.34 -14.75
C ARG A 79 -22.64 -8.33 -15.06
N MET A 80 -21.80 -8.27 -14.01
CA MET A 80 -20.36 -8.26 -14.17
C MET A 80 -19.83 -9.53 -14.80
N MET A 81 -20.35 -10.70 -14.41
CA MET A 81 -19.95 -11.98 -14.99
C MET A 81 -20.42 -12.12 -16.45
N ALA A 82 -21.65 -11.73 -16.76
CA ALA A 82 -22.13 -11.72 -18.14
C ALA A 82 -21.31 -10.78 -19.03
N MET A 83 -20.98 -9.58 -18.53
CA MET A 83 -20.14 -8.64 -19.26
C MET A 83 -18.73 -9.22 -19.48
N GLN A 84 -18.14 -9.84 -18.48
CA GLN A 84 -16.85 -10.52 -18.60
C GLN A 84 -16.88 -11.63 -19.65
N ALA A 85 -17.98 -12.39 -19.73
CA ALA A 85 -18.15 -13.43 -20.74
C ALA A 85 -18.16 -12.85 -22.16
N VAL A 86 -18.83 -11.71 -22.37
CA VAL A 86 -18.83 -11.03 -23.68
C VAL A 86 -17.44 -10.47 -24.01
N PHE A 87 -16.72 -9.96 -23.00
CA PHE A 87 -15.37 -9.41 -23.22
C PHE A 87 -14.32 -10.47 -23.62
N LYS A 88 -14.56 -11.75 -23.40
CA LYS A 88 -13.63 -12.82 -23.86
C LYS A 88 -13.46 -12.83 -25.38
N ASP A 89 -14.50 -12.47 -26.12
CA ASP A 89 -14.50 -12.47 -27.58
C ASP A 89 -14.10 -11.12 -28.19
N VAL A 90 -13.85 -10.09 -27.36
CA VAL A 90 -13.48 -8.74 -27.81
C VAL A 90 -12.03 -8.75 -28.30
N GLN A 91 -11.82 -8.31 -29.56
CA GLN A 91 -10.49 -8.21 -30.17
C GLN A 91 -9.92 -6.79 -30.18
N ASN A 92 -10.68 -5.78 -29.75
CA ASN A 92 -10.24 -4.39 -29.72
C ASN A 92 -9.30 -4.16 -28.52
N GLU A 93 -7.99 -3.98 -28.79
CA GLU A 93 -6.96 -3.78 -27.77
C GLU A 93 -7.26 -2.62 -26.79
N PHE A 94 -7.95 -1.57 -27.25
CA PHE A 94 -8.32 -0.45 -26.41
C PHE A 94 -9.34 -0.86 -25.32
N LEU A 95 -10.29 -1.72 -25.65
CA LEU A 95 -11.30 -2.19 -24.71
C LEU A 95 -10.77 -3.25 -23.73
N LEU A 96 -9.63 -3.89 -24.05
CA LEU A 96 -9.00 -4.86 -23.14
C LEU A 96 -8.25 -4.17 -21.97
N ALA A 97 -8.15 -2.84 -21.95
CA ALA A 97 -7.54 -2.15 -20.83
C ALA A 97 -8.36 -2.33 -19.53
N PRO A 98 -7.66 -2.37 -18.36
CA PRO A 98 -8.33 -2.53 -17.06
C PRO A 98 -9.45 -1.52 -16.85
N GLY A 99 -10.60 -2.00 -16.34
CA GLY A 99 -11.74 -1.16 -16.00
C GLY A 99 -12.82 -1.03 -17.10
N TYR A 100 -12.56 -1.42 -18.35
CA TYR A 100 -13.60 -1.34 -19.42
C TYR A 100 -14.76 -2.29 -19.19
N VAL A 101 -14.55 -3.46 -18.59
CA VAL A 101 -15.64 -4.38 -18.20
C VAL A 101 -16.61 -3.68 -17.24
N HIS A 102 -16.08 -3.03 -16.21
CA HIS A 102 -16.87 -2.27 -15.24
C HIS A 102 -17.57 -1.06 -15.89
N LEU A 103 -16.89 -0.37 -16.79
CA LEU A 103 -17.45 0.76 -17.52
C LEU A 103 -18.61 0.32 -18.40
N ALA A 104 -18.43 -0.74 -19.21
CA ALA A 104 -19.46 -1.29 -20.08
C ALA A 104 -20.68 -1.77 -19.26
N ALA A 105 -20.44 -2.48 -18.15
CA ALA A 105 -21.51 -2.95 -17.27
C ALA A 105 -22.33 -1.77 -16.67
N LYS A 106 -21.66 -0.71 -16.26
CA LYS A 106 -22.31 0.51 -15.74
C LYS A 106 -23.13 1.24 -16.81
N ILE A 107 -22.61 1.33 -18.03
CA ILE A 107 -23.32 1.93 -19.15
C ILE A 107 -24.54 1.08 -19.54
N ALA A 108 -24.37 -0.24 -19.62
CA ALA A 108 -25.46 -1.17 -19.91
C ALA A 108 -26.59 -1.08 -18.86
N GLN A 109 -26.24 -1.07 -17.58
CA GLN A 109 -27.21 -0.89 -16.49
C GLN A 109 -28.01 0.41 -16.61
N ALA A 110 -27.31 1.53 -16.85
CA ALA A 110 -27.93 2.84 -16.91
C ALA A 110 -28.76 3.06 -18.19
N GLY A 111 -28.33 2.50 -19.33
CA GLY A 111 -28.98 2.64 -20.61
C GLY A 111 -30.05 1.58 -20.94
N ALA A 112 -30.16 0.53 -20.14
CA ALA A 112 -31.08 -0.57 -20.42
C ALA A 112 -32.53 -0.09 -20.51
N GLY A 113 -33.24 -0.47 -21.58
CA GLY A 113 -34.63 -0.14 -21.78
C GLY A 113 -34.94 1.30 -22.16
N LEU A 114 -33.90 2.17 -22.30
CA LEU A 114 -34.08 3.53 -22.75
C LEU A 114 -34.18 3.60 -24.29
N PRO A 115 -35.13 4.34 -24.86
CA PRO A 115 -35.30 4.45 -26.30
C PRO A 115 -34.03 4.94 -27.01
N GLU A 116 -33.32 5.91 -26.44
CA GLU A 116 -32.09 6.50 -27.00
C GLU A 116 -30.97 5.47 -27.13
N MET A 117 -30.85 4.56 -26.14
CA MET A 117 -29.89 3.47 -26.19
C MET A 117 -30.26 2.45 -27.25
N GLN A 118 -31.54 2.11 -27.34
CA GLN A 118 -32.02 1.16 -28.33
C GLN A 118 -31.84 1.70 -29.76
N ASP A 119 -32.20 2.97 -29.98
CA ASP A 119 -32.02 3.66 -31.26
C ASP A 119 -30.56 3.69 -31.71
N ALA A 120 -29.64 3.92 -30.76
CA ALA A 120 -28.19 3.93 -31.01
C ALA A 120 -27.68 2.52 -31.39
N ILE A 121 -28.14 1.48 -30.70
CA ILE A 121 -27.78 0.09 -30.99
C ILE A 121 -28.33 -0.32 -32.37
N ASP A 122 -29.58 0.02 -32.67
CA ASP A 122 -30.20 -0.29 -33.95
C ASP A 122 -29.53 0.45 -35.11
N ALA A 123 -29.16 1.70 -34.91
CA ALA A 123 -28.39 2.47 -35.88
C ALA A 123 -27.00 1.88 -36.12
N LEU A 124 -26.29 1.44 -35.05
CA LEU A 124 -25.00 0.76 -35.18
C LEU A 124 -25.09 -0.53 -35.99
N ARG A 125 -26.14 -1.31 -35.76
CA ARG A 125 -26.40 -2.56 -36.49
C ARG A 125 -26.73 -2.32 -37.98
N ASN A 126 -27.44 -1.22 -38.28
CA ASN A 126 -27.82 -0.86 -39.66
C ASN A 126 -26.63 -0.23 -40.42
N ASP A 127 -25.74 0.49 -39.76
CA ASP A 127 -24.51 1.07 -40.34
C ASP A 127 -23.52 -0.02 -40.80
N ASN A 128 -23.60 -1.20 -40.20
CA ASN A 128 -22.86 -2.41 -40.62
C ASN A 128 -23.57 -3.21 -41.76
N ALA A 129 -24.78 -2.77 -42.22
CA ALA A 129 -25.47 -3.36 -43.37
C ALA A 129 -24.98 -2.70 -44.69
N PRO A 130 -24.91 -3.43 -45.83
CA PRO A 130 -24.41 -2.86 -47.07
C PRO A 130 -25.30 -1.71 -47.56
N GLU A 131 -24.62 -0.59 -47.86
CA GLU A 131 -25.11 0.74 -48.31
C GLU A 131 -26.55 0.86 -48.80
N GLY A 132 -27.39 1.61 -48.09
CA GLY A 132 -28.71 1.96 -48.58
C GLY A 132 -29.54 2.96 -47.79
N GLU A 133 -29.40 3.13 -46.48
CA GLU A 133 -30.21 4.10 -45.74
C GLU A 133 -29.37 4.78 -44.62
N SER A 134 -29.40 6.11 -44.62
CA SER A 134 -28.63 6.99 -43.72
C SER A 134 -29.05 6.79 -42.25
N GLY A 135 -28.10 6.34 -41.44
CA GLY A 135 -28.22 6.23 -39.98
C GLY A 135 -28.53 7.54 -39.26
N SER A 136 -29.18 7.44 -38.10
CA SER A 136 -29.53 8.60 -37.27
C SER A 136 -28.28 9.37 -36.79
N GLY A 137 -28.33 10.69 -36.75
CA GLY A 137 -27.19 11.58 -36.55
C GLY A 137 -26.38 11.39 -35.24
N SER A 138 -26.89 10.62 -34.27
CA SER A 138 -26.23 10.38 -32.99
C SER A 138 -25.02 9.40 -33.08
N VAL A 139 -25.14 8.32 -33.84
CA VAL A 139 -24.07 7.32 -34.01
C VAL A 139 -22.95 7.81 -34.91
N ALA A 140 -23.25 8.69 -35.87
CA ALA A 140 -22.25 9.32 -36.73
C ALA A 140 -21.24 10.22 -35.95
N ALA A 141 -21.57 10.64 -34.73
CA ALA A 141 -20.70 11.45 -33.86
C ALA A 141 -19.79 10.60 -32.96
N LEU A 142 -19.94 9.27 -32.96
CA LEU A 142 -19.12 8.35 -32.14
C LEU A 142 -17.78 8.03 -32.83
N SER A 143 -16.73 7.97 -32.03
CA SER A 143 -15.44 7.42 -32.46
C SER A 143 -15.52 5.90 -32.65
N GLU A 144 -14.57 5.32 -33.36
CA GLU A 144 -14.51 3.86 -33.57
C GLU A 144 -14.44 3.06 -32.25
N ASN A 145 -13.75 3.60 -31.22
CA ASN A 145 -13.70 2.96 -29.91
C ASN A 145 -15.05 3.06 -29.15
N GLU A 146 -15.78 4.16 -29.30
CA GLU A 146 -17.11 4.33 -28.72
C GLU A 146 -18.13 3.43 -29.43
N LYS A 147 -18.03 3.27 -30.76
CA LYS A 147 -18.84 2.32 -31.51
C LYS A 147 -18.55 0.87 -31.09
N ALA A 148 -17.27 0.53 -30.92
CA ALA A 148 -16.88 -0.79 -30.44
C ALA A 148 -17.42 -1.06 -29.01
N LEU A 149 -17.36 -0.07 -28.10
CA LEU A 149 -17.93 -0.19 -26.77
C LEU A 149 -19.48 -0.34 -26.82
N LEU A 150 -20.14 0.42 -27.65
CA LEU A 150 -21.60 0.27 -27.86
C LEU A 150 -21.95 -1.10 -28.47
N GLY A 151 -21.11 -1.63 -29.36
CA GLY A 151 -21.25 -2.99 -29.91
C GLY A 151 -21.17 -4.06 -28.80
N VAL A 152 -20.18 -3.97 -27.92
CA VAL A 152 -20.06 -4.87 -26.76
C VAL A 152 -21.30 -4.80 -25.85
N ILE A 153 -21.85 -3.60 -25.63
CA ILE A 153 -23.09 -3.43 -24.85
C ILE A 153 -24.29 -4.08 -25.57
N ALA A 154 -24.38 -3.95 -26.89
CA ALA A 154 -25.42 -4.60 -27.67
C ALA A 154 -25.31 -6.13 -27.58
N ASP A 155 -24.09 -6.65 -27.73
CA ASP A 155 -23.81 -8.09 -27.59
C ASP A 155 -24.16 -8.59 -26.18
N TYR A 156 -23.87 -7.78 -25.15
CA TYR A 156 -24.25 -8.09 -23.78
C TYR A 156 -25.78 -8.25 -23.61
N PHE A 157 -26.59 -7.33 -24.14
CA PHE A 157 -28.05 -7.46 -24.05
C PHE A 157 -28.56 -8.71 -24.76
N ASP A 158 -28.03 -9.02 -25.93
CA ASP A 158 -28.40 -10.25 -26.67
C ASP A 158 -27.94 -11.50 -25.89
N TYR A 159 -26.75 -11.45 -25.31
CA TYR A 159 -26.15 -12.57 -24.57
C TYR A 159 -26.94 -12.93 -23.31
N ILE A 160 -27.36 -11.94 -22.51
CA ILE A 160 -28.16 -12.17 -21.30
C ILE A 160 -29.59 -12.60 -21.68
N ALA A 161 -30.19 -12.01 -22.74
CA ALA A 161 -31.51 -12.36 -23.19
C ALA A 161 -31.59 -13.81 -23.67
N ALA A 162 -30.58 -14.29 -24.41
CA ALA A 162 -30.47 -15.67 -24.86
C ALA A 162 -30.39 -16.68 -23.70
N ARG A 163 -29.93 -16.24 -22.52
CA ARG A 163 -29.84 -17.09 -21.32
C ARG A 163 -30.99 -16.91 -20.32
N GLY A 164 -32.02 -16.19 -20.70
CA GLY A 164 -33.22 -16.00 -19.87
C GLY A 164 -33.06 -14.93 -18.78
N PHE A 165 -32.16 -13.97 -19.01
CA PHE A 165 -31.98 -12.84 -18.11
C PHE A 165 -32.40 -11.51 -18.74
N VAL A 166 -32.65 -10.51 -17.92
CA VAL A 166 -33.02 -9.17 -18.35
C VAL A 166 -32.47 -8.12 -17.37
N GLU A 167 -32.07 -6.94 -17.87
CA GLU A 167 -31.75 -5.79 -17.02
C GLU A 167 -33.01 -5.18 -16.40
N LEU A 168 -32.90 -4.67 -15.19
CA LEU A 168 -34.01 -4.00 -14.49
C LEU A 168 -34.61 -2.86 -15.32
N GLY A 169 -33.79 -2.05 -15.98
CA GLY A 169 -34.24 -0.97 -16.84
C GLY A 169 -35.11 -1.46 -17.99
N SER A 170 -34.72 -2.55 -18.67
CA SER A 170 -35.51 -3.18 -19.72
C SER A 170 -36.80 -3.80 -19.19
N ALA A 171 -36.78 -4.38 -17.98
CA ALA A 171 -37.95 -4.88 -17.31
C ALA A 171 -38.94 -3.74 -16.99
N VAL A 172 -38.44 -2.60 -16.52
CA VAL A 172 -39.28 -1.39 -16.27
C VAL A 172 -39.89 -0.85 -17.58
N ALA A 173 -39.13 -0.78 -18.65
CA ALA A 173 -39.63 -0.36 -19.97
C ALA A 173 -40.76 -1.29 -20.48
N PHE A 174 -40.61 -2.59 -20.27
CA PHE A 174 -41.68 -3.55 -20.60
C PHE A 174 -42.93 -3.32 -19.71
N LEU A 175 -42.74 -3.13 -18.41
CA LEU A 175 -43.86 -2.87 -17.47
C LEU A 175 -44.57 -1.57 -17.78
N SER A 176 -43.86 -0.49 -18.17
CA SER A 176 -44.49 0.78 -18.55
C SER A 176 -45.37 0.64 -19.79
N SER A 177 -44.95 -0.17 -20.73
CA SER A 177 -45.76 -0.49 -21.94
C SER A 177 -46.94 -1.44 -21.65
N ASN A 178 -46.87 -2.22 -20.57
CA ASN A 178 -47.92 -3.18 -20.19
C ASN A 178 -48.72 -2.71 -18.97
N GLN A 179 -49.57 -1.69 -19.22
CA GLN A 179 -50.36 -1.07 -18.14
C GLN A 179 -51.29 -2.04 -17.41
N ASP A 180 -51.65 -3.16 -18.04
CA ASP A 180 -52.50 -4.20 -17.43
C ASP A 180 -51.85 -4.93 -16.24
N ALA A 181 -50.52 -4.78 -16.09
CA ALA A 181 -49.80 -5.28 -14.94
C ALA A 181 -50.16 -4.54 -13.61
N PHE A 182 -50.75 -3.38 -13.72
CA PHE A 182 -51.06 -2.52 -12.54
C PHE A 182 -52.54 -2.56 -12.17
N PRO A 183 -52.88 -2.59 -10.88
CA PRO A 183 -54.23 -2.28 -10.42
C PRO A 183 -54.66 -0.87 -10.87
N ARG A 184 -55.94 -0.65 -11.08
CA ARG A 184 -56.45 0.69 -11.38
C ARG A 184 -56.41 1.58 -10.16
N ASP A 185 -56.01 2.84 -10.36
CA ASP A 185 -56.02 3.90 -9.30
C ASP A 185 -55.07 3.59 -8.11
N LEU A 186 -53.91 2.98 -8.37
CA LEU A 186 -52.90 2.68 -7.36
C LEU A 186 -52.25 3.98 -6.86
N ASN A 187 -52.35 4.29 -5.57
CA ASN A 187 -51.73 5.47 -4.96
C ASN A 187 -50.31 5.13 -4.50
N VAL A 188 -49.33 5.79 -5.10
CA VAL A 188 -47.90 5.55 -4.84
C VAL A 188 -47.25 6.80 -4.25
N LEU A 189 -46.71 6.68 -3.05
CA LEU A 189 -45.86 7.71 -2.46
C LEU A 189 -44.40 7.44 -2.79
N VAL A 190 -43.70 8.38 -3.41
CA VAL A 190 -42.29 8.31 -3.70
C VAL A 190 -41.53 9.28 -2.80
N CYS A 191 -40.89 8.79 -1.77
CA CYS A 191 -40.00 9.59 -0.93
C CYS A 191 -38.61 9.67 -1.61
N LYS A 192 -38.31 10.74 -2.32
CA LYS A 192 -37.09 10.80 -3.12
C LYS A 192 -35.93 11.44 -2.36
N ALA A 193 -34.76 10.81 -2.43
CA ALA A 193 -33.51 11.38 -1.95
C ALA A 193 -32.65 11.99 -3.08
N ALA A 194 -33.06 11.81 -4.33
CA ALA A 194 -32.39 12.30 -5.56
C ALA A 194 -33.46 12.56 -6.63
N PRO A 195 -33.13 13.27 -7.72
CA PRO A 195 -34.02 13.34 -8.87
C PRO A 195 -34.48 11.94 -9.31
N LEU A 196 -35.70 11.82 -9.78
CA LEU A 196 -36.19 10.53 -10.30
C LEU A 196 -35.28 10.04 -11.42
N SER A 197 -34.87 8.77 -11.37
CA SER A 197 -34.13 8.16 -12.44
C SER A 197 -34.98 8.06 -13.72
N TRP A 198 -34.34 7.92 -14.90
CA TRP A 198 -35.04 7.74 -16.18
C TRP A 198 -36.07 6.60 -16.12
N HIS A 199 -35.69 5.48 -15.48
CA HIS A 199 -36.58 4.33 -15.33
C HIS A 199 -37.77 4.63 -14.42
N GLN A 200 -37.60 5.41 -13.37
CA GLN A 200 -38.69 5.88 -12.52
C GLN A 200 -39.62 6.83 -13.28
N GLN A 201 -39.03 7.78 -14.04
CA GLN A 201 -39.81 8.69 -14.86
C GLN A 201 -40.61 7.94 -15.89
N LEU A 202 -40.00 7.00 -16.63
CA LEU A 202 -40.66 6.18 -17.63
C LEU A 202 -41.87 5.42 -17.06
N LEU A 203 -41.70 4.78 -15.88
CA LEU A 203 -42.78 4.02 -15.24
C LEU A 203 -43.91 4.91 -14.74
N PHE A 204 -43.60 6.10 -14.21
CA PHE A 204 -44.59 6.95 -13.55
C PHE A 204 -45.33 7.88 -14.54
N GLN A 205 -44.66 8.35 -15.60
CA GLN A 205 -45.25 9.32 -16.52
C GLN A 205 -46.20 8.71 -17.57
N GLU A 206 -45.93 7.50 -17.98
CA GLU A 206 -46.69 6.85 -19.04
C GLU A 206 -47.80 5.89 -18.55
N ASN A 207 -48.00 5.82 -17.21
CA ASN A 207 -48.94 4.88 -16.64
C ASN A 207 -50.17 5.55 -16.01
N ASP A 208 -51.28 5.60 -16.75
CA ASP A 208 -52.58 6.19 -16.33
C ASP A 208 -53.21 5.51 -15.11
N ARG A 209 -52.68 4.35 -14.68
CA ARG A 209 -53.22 3.60 -13.53
C ARG A 209 -52.58 3.97 -12.22
N LEU A 210 -51.47 4.76 -12.25
CA LEU A 210 -50.74 5.19 -11.08
C LEU A 210 -51.09 6.61 -10.72
N ARG A 211 -51.39 6.86 -9.45
CA ARG A 211 -51.45 8.21 -8.86
C ARG A 211 -50.19 8.40 -8.01
N VAL A 212 -49.18 9.07 -8.59
CA VAL A 212 -47.86 9.22 -7.97
C VAL A 212 -47.83 10.54 -7.17
N HIS A 213 -47.49 10.43 -5.92
CA HIS A 213 -47.21 11.56 -5.02
C HIS A 213 -45.74 11.56 -4.68
N VAL A 214 -45.08 12.68 -4.84
CA VAL A 214 -43.62 12.79 -4.62
C VAL A 214 -43.37 13.63 -3.37
N ASP A 215 -42.72 13.02 -2.38
CA ASP A 215 -42.18 13.71 -1.22
C ASP A 215 -40.71 14.08 -1.46
N GLU A 216 -40.44 15.38 -1.46
CA GLU A 216 -39.10 15.94 -1.73
C GLU A 216 -38.27 16.18 -0.46
N ALA A 217 -38.79 15.88 0.73
CA ALA A 217 -38.14 16.22 2.00
C ALA A 217 -36.72 15.62 2.09
N LEU A 218 -36.54 14.38 1.61
CA LEU A 218 -35.24 13.70 1.59
C LEU A 218 -34.30 14.18 0.47
N GLY A 219 -34.84 14.79 -0.58
CA GLY A 219 -34.07 15.18 -1.78
C GLY A 219 -33.76 16.67 -1.87
N ALA A 220 -34.09 17.46 -0.85
CA ALA A 220 -33.86 18.89 -0.86
C ALA A 220 -32.37 19.23 -1.03
N GLU A 221 -32.04 20.00 -2.06
CA GLU A 221 -30.67 20.47 -2.33
C GLU A 221 -30.36 21.76 -1.54
N GLY A 222 -29.06 21.94 -1.30
CA GLY A 222 -28.52 23.13 -0.70
C GLY A 222 -28.07 22.96 0.74
N VAL A 223 -27.02 23.66 1.03
CA VAL A 223 -26.45 23.73 2.38
C VAL A 223 -27.22 24.77 3.15
N ILE A 224 -27.83 24.37 4.26
CA ILE A 224 -28.52 25.30 5.17
C ILE A 224 -27.64 25.55 6.39
N PRO A 225 -27.80 26.70 7.05
CA PRO A 225 -27.23 26.89 8.38
C PRO A 225 -27.84 25.91 9.37
N LEU A 226 -27.26 25.85 10.55
CA LEU A 226 -27.64 24.92 11.60
C LEU A 226 -29.16 24.88 11.89
N PRO A 227 -29.72 23.68 12.13
CA PRO A 227 -31.06 23.54 12.68
C PRO A 227 -31.17 24.29 14.02
N LYS A 228 -32.34 24.82 14.31
CA LYS A 228 -32.59 25.51 15.60
C LYS A 228 -32.30 24.56 16.78
N GLY A 229 -31.45 25.00 17.71
CA GLY A 229 -31.09 24.26 18.89
C GLY A 229 -29.90 23.35 18.79
N VAL A 230 -29.32 23.18 17.58
CA VAL A 230 -28.08 22.40 17.37
C VAL A 230 -26.88 23.32 17.39
N SER A 231 -25.88 23.02 18.21
CA SER A 231 -24.62 23.76 18.27
C SER A 231 -23.61 23.21 17.24
N CYS A 232 -22.73 24.07 16.75
CA CYS A 232 -21.63 23.69 15.85
C CYS A 232 -20.30 23.67 16.58
N ARG A 233 -19.47 22.69 16.30
CA ARG A 233 -18.06 22.64 16.76
C ARG A 233 -17.16 22.22 15.61
N PHE A 234 -15.90 22.67 15.66
CA PHE A 234 -14.87 22.33 14.68
C PHE A 234 -13.69 21.70 15.41
N GLY A 235 -13.22 20.56 14.93
CA GLY A 235 -11.99 19.92 15.33
C GLY A 235 -10.95 20.02 14.18
N CYS A 236 -9.76 20.53 14.47
CA CYS A 236 -8.66 20.56 13.53
C CYS A 236 -7.51 19.74 14.10
N ALA A 237 -7.20 18.61 13.47
CA ALA A 237 -5.99 17.85 13.75
C ALA A 237 -4.84 18.44 12.96
N SER A 238 -3.64 18.55 13.53
CA SER A 238 -2.45 19.02 12.80
C SER A 238 -2.10 18.10 11.63
N GLY A 239 -2.37 16.79 11.77
CA GLY A 239 -2.19 15.80 10.72
C GLY A 239 -3.10 14.58 10.94
N ARG A 240 -3.10 13.68 9.96
CA ARG A 240 -3.90 12.46 9.97
C ARG A 240 -3.62 11.55 11.17
N TYR A 241 -2.37 11.56 11.68
CA TYR A 241 -2.01 10.75 12.85
C TYR A 241 -2.65 11.25 14.15
N ALA A 242 -2.89 12.54 14.30
CA ALA A 242 -3.52 13.14 15.47
C ALA A 242 -5.06 13.01 15.46
N GLN A 243 -5.65 12.78 14.30
CA GLN A 243 -7.09 12.78 14.07
C GLN A 243 -7.90 11.79 14.95
N PRO A 244 -7.51 10.50 15.06
CA PRO A 244 -8.29 9.57 15.90
C PRO A 244 -8.32 9.95 17.36
N ALA A 245 -7.24 10.53 17.88
CA ALA A 245 -7.19 10.98 19.27
C ALA A 245 -8.04 12.22 19.51
N LEU A 246 -8.05 13.18 18.57
CA LEU A 246 -8.93 14.33 18.62
C LEU A 246 -10.40 13.89 18.62
N ILE A 247 -10.78 12.98 17.74
CA ILE A 247 -12.15 12.45 17.67
C ILE A 247 -12.51 11.71 18.95
N ALA A 248 -11.59 10.90 19.53
CA ALA A 248 -11.83 10.24 20.80
C ALA A 248 -12.11 11.24 21.94
N ASP A 249 -11.37 12.34 22.01
CA ASP A 249 -11.59 13.38 23.02
C ASP A 249 -12.92 14.12 22.81
N ILE A 250 -13.29 14.38 21.56
CA ILE A 250 -14.60 14.96 21.24
C ILE A 250 -15.70 14.00 21.69
N VAL A 251 -15.58 12.72 21.38
CA VAL A 251 -16.53 11.68 21.82
C VAL A 251 -16.66 11.68 23.35
N ARG A 252 -15.54 11.62 24.08
CA ARG A 252 -15.53 11.64 25.56
C ARG A 252 -16.30 12.83 26.13
N SER A 253 -16.09 13.99 25.52
CA SER A 253 -16.72 15.23 26.01
C SER A 253 -18.22 15.30 25.73
N LEU A 254 -18.72 14.64 24.68
CA LEU A 254 -20.10 14.78 24.20
C LEU A 254 -20.99 13.55 24.46
N LEU A 255 -20.38 12.39 24.76
CA LEU A 255 -21.12 11.15 24.98
C LEU A 255 -22.09 11.24 26.18
N VAL A 256 -21.77 12.11 27.14
CA VAL A 256 -22.66 12.35 28.33
C VAL A 256 -24.05 12.88 27.89
N GLU A 257 -24.14 13.50 26.72
CA GLU A 257 -25.39 14.08 26.20
C GLU A 257 -26.22 13.07 25.40
N GLY A 258 -25.67 11.90 25.08
CA GLY A 258 -26.35 10.82 24.39
C GLY A 258 -25.52 10.17 23.26
N PRO A 259 -26.15 9.32 22.44
CA PRO A 259 -25.46 8.57 21.39
C PRO A 259 -24.77 9.46 20.37
N VAL A 260 -23.59 9.02 19.88
CA VAL A 260 -22.76 9.72 18.91
C VAL A 260 -22.74 8.95 17.58
N ALA A 261 -22.88 9.64 16.45
CA ALA A 261 -22.59 9.09 15.14
C ALA A 261 -21.34 9.76 14.54
N ILE A 262 -20.54 8.99 13.80
CA ILE A 262 -19.32 9.48 13.14
C ILE A 262 -19.36 9.07 11.68
N THR A 263 -19.23 10.03 10.78
CA THR A 263 -18.98 9.75 9.37
C THR A 263 -17.52 9.96 9.04
N CYS A 264 -16.89 9.03 8.29
CA CYS A 264 -15.51 9.14 7.82
C CYS A 264 -15.32 8.34 6.53
N VAL A 265 -14.20 8.57 5.86
CA VAL A 265 -13.86 7.88 4.60
C VAL A 265 -13.50 6.42 4.84
N ASN A 266 -12.77 6.14 5.93
CA ASN A 266 -12.31 4.81 6.30
C ASN A 266 -12.91 4.35 7.65
N PRO A 267 -14.19 3.91 7.67
CA PRO A 267 -14.86 3.59 8.93
C PRO A 267 -14.22 2.46 9.74
N LEU A 268 -13.58 1.48 9.10
CA LEU A 268 -12.91 0.38 9.79
C LEU A 268 -11.66 0.83 10.54
N GLU A 269 -10.83 1.66 9.93
CA GLU A 269 -9.64 2.24 10.58
C GLU A 269 -10.04 3.13 11.76
N MET A 270 -11.04 3.96 11.56
CA MET A 270 -11.57 4.81 12.62
C MET A 270 -12.12 3.97 13.77
N TYR A 271 -12.90 2.93 13.48
CA TYR A 271 -13.41 2.00 14.48
C TYR A 271 -12.29 1.32 15.26
N ASP A 272 -11.29 0.75 14.58
CA ASP A 272 -10.18 0.05 15.23
C ASP A 272 -9.36 0.97 16.15
N SER A 273 -9.26 2.25 15.80
CA SER A 273 -8.59 3.26 16.62
C SER A 273 -9.42 3.70 17.82
N LEU A 274 -10.70 4.02 17.60
CA LEU A 274 -11.60 4.49 18.66
C LEU A 274 -12.00 3.39 19.64
N ALA A 275 -12.30 2.18 19.15
CA ALA A 275 -12.65 1.05 20.00
C ALA A 275 -11.54 0.70 20.99
N ARG A 276 -10.27 0.80 20.56
CA ARG A 276 -9.11 0.62 21.46
C ARG A 276 -8.93 1.78 22.43
N SER A 277 -9.04 3.01 21.93
CA SER A 277 -8.83 4.22 22.74
C SER A 277 -9.90 4.42 23.82
N LEU A 278 -11.13 3.95 23.58
CA LEU A 278 -12.29 4.14 24.46
C LEU A 278 -12.69 2.86 25.22
N ALA A 279 -11.97 1.75 25.03
CA ALA A 279 -12.28 0.46 25.64
C ALA A 279 -12.27 0.50 27.18
N ASP A 280 -11.29 1.18 27.77
CA ASP A 280 -11.14 1.29 29.23
C ASP A 280 -12.25 2.12 29.89
N GLU A 281 -12.97 2.90 29.10
CA GLU A 281 -14.08 3.73 29.53
C GLU A 281 -15.45 3.02 29.37
N GLY A 282 -15.42 1.81 28.81
CA GLY A 282 -16.62 0.99 28.59
C GLY A 282 -17.51 1.51 27.46
N VAL A 283 -17.01 2.36 26.57
CA VAL A 283 -17.78 2.90 25.44
C VAL A 283 -17.94 1.85 24.34
N ASN A 284 -19.20 1.59 23.97
CA ASN A 284 -19.55 0.58 22.99
C ASN A 284 -19.61 1.17 21.57
N CYS A 285 -18.55 0.99 20.81
CA CYS A 285 -18.45 1.42 19.43
C CYS A 285 -18.98 0.35 18.47
N ALA A 286 -19.73 0.75 17.44
CA ALA A 286 -20.13 -0.12 16.35
C ALA A 286 -19.78 0.51 14.99
N VAL A 287 -19.47 -0.35 14.01
CA VAL A 287 -19.18 0.06 12.64
C VAL A 287 -19.94 -0.80 11.64
N ARG A 288 -20.42 -0.17 10.60
CA ARG A 288 -20.85 -0.83 9.35
C ARG A 288 -19.97 -0.30 8.22
N ALA A 289 -19.34 -1.21 7.48
CA ALA A 289 -18.44 -0.81 6.42
C ALA A 289 -18.34 -1.91 5.36
N ARG A 290 -17.81 -1.54 4.20
CA ARG A 290 -17.38 -2.50 3.18
C ARG A 290 -15.88 -2.72 3.32
N LYS A 291 -15.43 -3.97 3.20
CA LYS A 291 -14.02 -4.36 3.18
C LYS A 291 -13.74 -5.09 1.88
N SER A 292 -12.64 -4.76 1.22
CA SER A 292 -12.23 -5.49 0.02
C SER A 292 -12.05 -6.98 0.34
N PHE A 293 -12.52 -7.84 -0.53
CA PHE A 293 -12.40 -9.29 -0.42
C PHE A 293 -10.95 -9.72 -0.19
N VAL A 294 -10.01 -9.18 -0.97
CA VAL A 294 -8.58 -9.50 -0.85
C VAL A 294 -7.94 -9.04 0.46
N ARG A 295 -8.58 -8.15 1.21
CA ARG A 295 -8.12 -7.73 2.55
C ARG A 295 -8.68 -8.59 3.68
N THR A 296 -9.52 -9.56 3.39
CA THR A 296 -9.93 -10.58 4.36
C THR A 296 -8.87 -11.68 4.40
N ALA A 297 -8.71 -12.35 5.54
CA ALA A 297 -7.73 -13.43 5.63
C ALA A 297 -8.06 -14.58 4.66
N PHE A 298 -9.34 -14.93 4.51
CA PHE A 298 -9.79 -15.93 3.55
C PHE A 298 -9.56 -15.47 2.10
N GLY A 299 -9.99 -14.26 1.76
CA GLY A 299 -9.84 -13.72 0.40
C GLY A 299 -8.36 -13.60 -0.01
N SER A 300 -7.50 -13.14 0.90
CA SER A 300 -6.04 -13.12 0.68
C SER A 300 -5.50 -14.52 0.43
N ALA A 301 -5.84 -15.50 1.27
CA ALA A 301 -5.39 -16.87 1.09
C ALA A 301 -5.86 -17.49 -0.23
N PHE A 302 -7.11 -17.22 -0.62
CA PHE A 302 -7.67 -17.69 -1.89
C PHE A 302 -6.94 -17.09 -3.09
N VAL A 303 -6.74 -15.77 -3.09
CA VAL A 303 -6.03 -15.08 -4.19
C VAL A 303 -4.57 -15.52 -4.25
N SER A 304 -3.87 -15.64 -3.11
CA SER A 304 -2.50 -16.13 -3.07
C SER A 304 -2.40 -17.58 -3.58
N MET A 305 -3.38 -18.43 -3.27
CA MET A 305 -3.43 -19.78 -3.82
C MET A 305 -3.59 -19.76 -5.35
N PHE A 306 -4.51 -18.92 -5.86
CA PHE A 306 -4.69 -18.76 -7.30
C PHE A 306 -3.40 -18.24 -7.97
N ASP A 307 -2.78 -17.20 -7.43
CA ASP A 307 -1.54 -16.62 -7.95
C ASP A 307 -0.37 -17.64 -7.87
N CYS A 308 -0.32 -18.47 -6.83
CA CYS A 308 0.62 -19.58 -6.75
C CYS A 308 0.46 -20.60 -7.89
N LEU A 309 -0.76 -20.93 -8.28
CA LEU A 309 -1.03 -21.92 -9.32
C LEU A 309 -0.83 -21.37 -10.74
N PHE A 310 -1.28 -20.16 -11.00
CA PHE A 310 -1.48 -19.61 -12.35
C PHE A 310 -0.60 -18.37 -12.66
N SER A 311 0.14 -17.80 -11.70
CA SER A 311 0.96 -16.61 -11.90
C SER A 311 2.45 -16.92 -11.97
N ASP A 312 3.21 -16.04 -12.63
CA ASP A 312 4.68 -16.07 -12.65
C ASP A 312 5.30 -15.66 -11.30
N GLN A 313 4.53 -14.99 -10.42
CA GLN A 313 4.95 -14.58 -9.07
C GLN A 313 4.59 -15.60 -7.99
N TRP A 314 4.59 -16.87 -8.36
CA TRP A 314 4.17 -17.97 -7.51
C TRP A 314 4.94 -18.08 -6.19
N ALA A 315 6.19 -17.67 -6.13
CA ALA A 315 7.02 -17.85 -4.94
C ALA A 315 6.58 -16.98 -3.76
N SER A 316 6.29 -15.70 -3.99
CA SER A 316 5.72 -14.82 -2.95
C SER A 316 4.32 -15.27 -2.57
N ALA A 317 3.49 -15.61 -3.56
CA ALA A 317 2.15 -16.13 -3.33
C ALA A 317 2.17 -17.42 -2.48
N LEU A 318 3.14 -18.30 -2.72
CA LEU A 318 3.31 -19.52 -1.92
C LEU A 318 3.67 -19.21 -0.45
N VAL A 319 4.54 -18.23 -0.22
CA VAL A 319 4.87 -17.77 1.14
C VAL A 319 3.63 -17.23 1.83
N ASP A 320 2.83 -16.42 1.15
CA ASP A 320 1.57 -15.88 1.69
C ASP A 320 0.59 -17.00 2.06
N VAL A 321 0.47 -18.01 1.20
CA VAL A 321 -0.36 -19.20 1.48
C VAL A 321 0.13 -19.93 2.73
N MET A 322 1.45 -20.19 2.84
CA MET A 322 2.01 -20.91 4.00
C MET A 322 1.87 -20.15 5.31
N LEU A 323 1.99 -18.82 5.27
CA LEU A 323 1.81 -17.95 6.44
C LEU A 323 0.34 -17.71 6.78
N SER A 324 -0.56 -18.04 5.87
CA SER A 324 -2.00 -17.90 6.09
C SER A 324 -2.48 -18.84 7.20
N PRO A 325 -3.42 -18.38 8.05
CA PRO A 325 -4.05 -19.24 9.05
C PRO A 325 -4.83 -20.40 8.42
N PHE A 326 -5.09 -20.39 7.12
CA PHE A 326 -5.79 -21.43 6.37
C PHE A 326 -4.87 -22.55 5.88
N SER A 327 -3.56 -22.38 5.91
CA SER A 327 -2.61 -23.41 5.45
C SER A 327 -2.52 -24.63 6.37
N GLY A 328 -2.84 -24.47 7.66
CA GLY A 328 -2.58 -25.48 8.67
C GLY A 328 -1.10 -25.67 9.04
N ILE A 329 -0.19 -24.93 8.39
CA ILE A 329 1.26 -25.00 8.59
C ILE A 329 1.63 -24.20 9.84
N ASP A 330 2.50 -24.73 10.68
CA ASP A 330 2.99 -23.97 11.83
C ASP A 330 3.91 -22.82 11.40
N ALA A 331 3.84 -21.69 12.14
CA ALA A 331 4.57 -20.49 11.78
C ALA A 331 6.09 -20.70 11.67
N SER A 332 6.69 -21.62 12.44
CA SER A 332 8.12 -21.88 12.39
C SER A 332 8.53 -22.63 11.12
N THR A 333 7.67 -23.52 10.64
CA THR A 333 7.87 -24.23 9.37
C THR A 333 7.66 -23.29 8.20
N ALA A 334 6.61 -22.45 8.23
CA ALA A 334 6.38 -21.43 7.22
C ALA A 334 7.54 -20.44 7.10
N GLN A 335 8.08 -19.94 8.22
CA GLN A 335 9.24 -19.06 8.25
C GLN A 335 10.53 -19.71 7.72
N LYS A 336 10.73 -21.00 7.97
CA LYS A 336 11.88 -21.73 7.39
C LYS A 336 11.73 -21.87 5.89
N ALA A 337 10.55 -22.23 5.41
CA ALA A 337 10.27 -22.33 3.98
C ALA A 337 10.38 -20.95 3.29
N GLU A 338 9.87 -19.89 3.92
CA GLU A 338 10.06 -18.50 3.47
C GLU A 338 11.55 -18.17 3.31
N SER A 339 12.35 -18.43 4.34
CA SER A 339 13.79 -18.16 4.31
C SER A 339 14.49 -18.91 3.17
N LEU A 340 14.11 -20.14 2.90
CA LEU A 340 14.66 -20.95 1.80
C LEU A 340 14.24 -20.35 0.45
N LEU A 341 12.96 -20.12 0.22
CA LEU A 341 12.43 -19.56 -1.03
C LEU A 341 13.03 -18.20 -1.38
N LEU A 342 13.17 -17.31 -0.39
CA LEU A 342 13.71 -15.96 -0.59
C LEU A 342 15.23 -15.98 -0.81
N ASN A 343 15.95 -16.88 -0.15
CA ASN A 343 17.40 -16.97 -0.30
C ASN A 343 17.79 -17.70 -1.59
N ASP A 344 17.02 -18.68 -2.01
CA ASP A 344 17.40 -19.62 -3.06
C ASP A 344 16.96 -19.17 -4.47
N ARG A 345 16.04 -18.22 -4.58
CA ARG A 345 15.52 -17.67 -5.84
C ARG A 345 15.21 -18.73 -6.88
N ILE A 346 14.44 -19.71 -6.50
CA ILE A 346 14.18 -20.89 -7.27
C ILE A 346 13.34 -20.59 -8.51
N ALA A 347 13.83 -20.99 -9.69
CA ALA A 347 13.16 -20.82 -10.96
C ALA A 347 12.06 -21.88 -11.23
N GLU A 348 12.10 -23.04 -10.55
CA GLU A 348 11.18 -24.14 -10.80
C GLU A 348 10.17 -24.28 -9.66
N LYS A 349 8.91 -24.15 -10.03
CA LYS A 349 7.73 -24.17 -9.15
C LYS A 349 7.37 -25.58 -8.68
N GLU A 350 7.34 -26.54 -9.59
CA GLU A 350 6.76 -27.87 -9.37
C GLU A 350 7.44 -28.71 -8.27
N PRO A 351 8.77 -28.69 -8.11
CA PRO A 351 9.42 -29.40 -7.01
C PRO A 351 8.93 -28.97 -5.62
N TYR A 352 8.65 -27.67 -5.42
CA TYR A 352 8.12 -27.15 -4.15
C TYR A 352 6.66 -27.50 -3.93
N LEU A 353 5.84 -27.34 -4.95
CA LEU A 353 4.44 -27.72 -4.87
C LEU A 353 4.29 -29.19 -4.58
N SER A 354 5.13 -30.06 -5.15
CA SER A 354 5.09 -31.49 -4.89
C SER A 354 5.46 -31.85 -3.44
N VAL A 355 6.44 -31.17 -2.85
CA VAL A 355 6.79 -31.34 -1.43
C VAL A 355 5.66 -30.86 -0.54
N LEU A 356 5.09 -29.68 -0.81
CA LEU A 356 3.97 -29.16 -0.04
C LEU A 356 2.73 -30.03 -0.11
N ARG A 357 2.40 -30.57 -1.28
CA ARG A 357 1.30 -31.54 -1.44
C ARG A 357 1.54 -32.83 -0.65
N ALA A 358 2.80 -33.29 -0.57
CA ALA A 358 3.15 -34.50 0.15
C ALA A 358 3.13 -34.33 1.66
N ASP A 359 3.59 -33.18 2.16
CA ASP A 359 3.78 -32.92 3.58
C ASP A 359 2.58 -32.23 4.26
N PHE A 360 1.71 -31.58 3.48
CA PHE A 360 0.59 -30.80 3.99
C PHE A 360 -0.72 -31.09 3.24
N GLU A 361 -1.57 -31.90 3.83
CA GLU A 361 -2.91 -32.24 3.29
C GLU A 361 -3.76 -30.96 3.09
N GLU A 362 -3.63 -30.00 4.01
CA GLU A 362 -4.32 -28.73 3.95
C GLU A 362 -3.96 -27.90 2.70
N PHE A 363 -2.74 -27.98 2.24
CA PHE A 363 -2.32 -27.33 1.00
C PHE A 363 -3.03 -27.91 -0.22
N SER A 364 -3.12 -29.23 -0.33
CA SER A 364 -3.85 -29.88 -1.42
C SER A 364 -5.34 -29.49 -1.44
N GLN A 365 -5.94 -29.32 -0.26
CA GLN A 365 -7.34 -28.87 -0.16
C GLN A 365 -7.54 -27.42 -0.63
N LEU A 366 -6.62 -26.52 -0.30
CA LEU A 366 -6.68 -25.14 -0.80
C LEU A 366 -6.44 -25.08 -2.32
N GLU A 367 -5.53 -25.90 -2.84
CA GLU A 367 -5.27 -26.03 -4.28
C GLU A 367 -6.51 -26.52 -5.03
N GLU A 368 -7.22 -27.53 -4.49
CA GLU A 368 -8.47 -28.03 -5.03
C GLU A 368 -9.56 -26.95 -5.04
N LEU A 369 -9.67 -26.18 -3.94
CA LEU A 369 -10.60 -25.05 -3.84
C LEU A 369 -10.32 -23.95 -4.88
N ALA A 370 -9.06 -23.64 -5.15
CA ALA A 370 -8.71 -22.66 -6.17
C ALA A 370 -9.00 -23.15 -7.59
N SER A 371 -9.00 -24.48 -7.81
CA SER A 371 -9.20 -25.10 -9.13
C SER A 371 -10.65 -25.51 -9.40
N ASP A 372 -11.42 -25.86 -8.35
CA ASP A 372 -12.80 -26.34 -8.45
C ASP A 372 -13.74 -25.57 -7.51
N PRO A 373 -14.61 -24.73 -8.09
CA PRO A 373 -15.60 -23.96 -7.34
C PRO A 373 -16.67 -24.80 -6.63
N ASP A 374 -16.82 -26.10 -6.93
CA ASP A 374 -17.79 -26.98 -6.26
C ASP A 374 -17.34 -27.50 -4.91
N ALA A 375 -16.12 -27.20 -4.50
CA ALA A 375 -15.54 -27.67 -3.25
C ALA A 375 -16.09 -26.97 -1.98
N ASP A 376 -17.32 -26.51 -1.98
CA ASP A 376 -18.01 -25.83 -0.88
C ASP A 376 -17.92 -26.56 0.47
N ILE A 377 -18.03 -27.90 0.43
CA ILE A 377 -18.01 -28.75 1.62
C ILE A 377 -16.59 -28.78 2.20
N LEU A 378 -15.56 -28.86 1.36
CA LEU A 378 -14.15 -28.85 1.77
C LEU A 378 -13.78 -27.54 2.43
N LEU A 379 -14.25 -26.42 1.90
CA LEU A 379 -13.98 -25.11 2.46
C LEU A 379 -14.59 -24.93 3.84
N GLY A 380 -15.84 -25.33 4.04
CA GLY A 380 -16.49 -25.29 5.34
C GLY A 380 -15.75 -26.12 6.38
N ALA A 381 -15.39 -27.35 6.03
CA ALA A 381 -14.63 -28.25 6.90
C ALA A 381 -13.22 -27.71 7.22
N PHE A 382 -12.57 -27.06 6.25
CA PHE A 382 -11.26 -26.43 6.42
C PHE A 382 -11.32 -25.27 7.41
N ILE A 383 -12.29 -24.36 7.26
CA ILE A 383 -12.49 -23.24 8.17
C ILE A 383 -12.80 -23.74 9.59
N ASP A 384 -13.67 -24.71 9.74
CA ASP A 384 -14.04 -25.25 11.05
C ASP A 384 -12.84 -25.90 11.75
N ARG A 385 -12.01 -26.63 11.02
CA ARG A 385 -10.76 -27.23 11.56
C ARG A 385 -9.74 -26.17 11.97
N THR A 386 -9.53 -25.17 11.14
CA THR A 386 -8.58 -24.09 11.43
C THR A 386 -9.05 -23.26 12.62
N MET A 387 -10.36 -23.01 12.73
CA MET A 387 -10.94 -22.31 13.86
C MET A 387 -10.85 -23.08 15.17
N ALA A 388 -11.04 -24.38 15.15
CA ALA A 388 -10.86 -25.22 16.32
C ALA A 388 -9.41 -25.21 16.83
N ARG A 389 -8.41 -25.07 15.93
CA ARG A 389 -6.98 -25.01 16.27
C ARG A 389 -6.56 -23.66 16.86
N VAL A 390 -7.08 -22.55 16.36
CA VAL A 390 -6.55 -21.19 16.60
C VAL A 390 -7.34 -20.38 17.62
N GLY A 391 -8.51 -20.87 18.03
CA GLY A 391 -9.37 -20.15 19.01
C GLY A 391 -9.79 -18.76 18.52
N TRP A 392 -10.11 -18.61 17.25
CA TRP A 392 -10.51 -17.34 16.64
C TRP A 392 -11.74 -16.72 17.30
N SER A 393 -11.74 -15.40 17.38
CA SER A 393 -12.91 -14.67 17.85
C SER A 393 -14.12 -14.87 16.93
N GLU A 394 -15.32 -14.76 17.47
CA GLU A 394 -16.56 -14.86 16.69
C GLU A 394 -16.63 -13.80 15.58
N ALA A 395 -16.15 -12.59 15.85
CA ALA A 395 -16.09 -11.50 14.86
C ALA A 395 -15.18 -11.84 13.68
N PHE A 396 -14.00 -12.45 13.92
CA PHE A 396 -13.11 -12.89 12.86
C PHE A 396 -13.75 -13.99 12.02
N ARG A 397 -14.43 -14.94 12.69
CA ARG A 397 -15.16 -16.01 12.02
C ARG A 397 -16.25 -15.49 11.09
N ALA A 398 -17.08 -14.56 11.57
CA ALA A 398 -18.14 -13.96 10.78
C ALA A 398 -17.62 -13.29 9.52
N GLU A 399 -16.49 -12.57 9.61
CA GLU A 399 -15.84 -11.95 8.46
C GLU A 399 -15.42 -12.99 7.40
N GLN A 400 -14.84 -14.11 7.82
CA GLN A 400 -14.40 -15.15 6.87
C GLN A 400 -15.60 -15.87 6.21
N ILE A 401 -16.68 -16.10 6.96
CA ILE A 401 -17.92 -16.69 6.42
C ILE A 401 -18.54 -15.75 5.38
N GLU A 402 -18.55 -14.45 5.65
CA GLU A 402 -19.07 -13.47 4.68
C GLU A 402 -18.21 -13.42 3.41
N ALA A 403 -16.88 -13.43 3.54
CA ALA A 403 -15.97 -13.49 2.39
C ALA A 403 -16.22 -14.76 1.53
N MET A 404 -16.43 -15.88 2.19
CA MET A 404 -16.77 -17.14 1.54
C MET A 404 -18.12 -17.07 0.83
N SER A 405 -19.14 -16.45 1.45
CA SER A 405 -20.46 -16.26 0.85
C SER A 405 -20.38 -15.44 -0.44
N VAL A 406 -19.59 -14.35 -0.43
CA VAL A 406 -19.35 -13.53 -1.62
C VAL A 406 -18.67 -14.36 -2.72
N LEU A 407 -17.64 -15.14 -2.39
CA LEU A 407 -16.97 -15.99 -3.36
C LEU A 407 -17.93 -17.02 -3.99
N ARG A 408 -18.78 -17.67 -3.18
CA ARG A 408 -19.80 -18.60 -3.66
C ARG A 408 -20.78 -17.95 -4.63
N ALA A 409 -21.26 -16.77 -4.30
CA ALA A 409 -22.15 -16.01 -5.15
C ALA A 409 -21.48 -15.68 -6.51
N MET A 410 -20.22 -15.29 -6.49
CA MET A 410 -19.45 -15.01 -7.70
C MET A 410 -19.22 -16.27 -8.54
N TYR A 411 -18.92 -17.40 -7.94
CA TYR A 411 -18.82 -18.68 -8.67
C TYR A 411 -20.14 -19.14 -9.26
N ALA A 412 -21.24 -19.01 -8.53
CA ALA A 412 -22.56 -19.34 -9.05
C ALA A 412 -22.89 -18.45 -10.26
N ALA A 413 -22.56 -17.17 -10.21
CA ALA A 413 -22.73 -16.26 -11.33
C ALA A 413 -21.80 -16.58 -12.50
N ALA A 414 -20.54 -16.91 -12.24
CA ALA A 414 -19.58 -17.29 -13.28
C ALA A 414 -20.05 -18.53 -14.07
N ARG A 415 -20.56 -19.54 -13.37
CA ARG A 415 -21.14 -20.74 -13.99
C ARG A 415 -22.35 -20.46 -14.86
N ALA A 416 -23.21 -19.52 -14.47
CA ALA A 416 -24.37 -19.15 -15.29
C ALA A 416 -23.95 -18.63 -16.68
N PHE A 417 -22.68 -18.23 -16.83
CA PHE A 417 -22.13 -17.69 -18.07
C PHE A 417 -20.93 -18.46 -18.60
N ASP A 418 -20.72 -19.71 -18.18
CA ASP A 418 -19.67 -20.61 -18.65
C ASP A 418 -18.23 -20.03 -18.46
N LEU A 419 -18.01 -19.24 -17.41
CA LEU A 419 -16.72 -18.67 -17.06
C LEU A 419 -15.92 -19.59 -16.12
N SER A 420 -14.61 -19.70 -16.40
CA SER A 420 -13.66 -20.29 -15.46
C SER A 420 -13.27 -19.31 -14.35
N VAL A 421 -12.61 -19.81 -13.30
CA VAL A 421 -12.07 -18.96 -12.23
C VAL A 421 -11.03 -17.99 -12.79
N GLU A 422 -10.19 -18.44 -13.71
CA GLU A 422 -9.16 -17.61 -14.35
C GLU A 422 -9.79 -16.44 -15.12
N ASP A 423 -10.92 -16.68 -15.82
CA ASP A 423 -11.65 -15.63 -16.53
C ASP A 423 -12.18 -14.52 -15.61
N CYS A 424 -12.53 -14.85 -14.35
CA CYS A 424 -13.20 -13.92 -13.43
C CYS A 424 -12.35 -13.53 -12.22
N ILE A 425 -11.09 -13.95 -12.11
CA ILE A 425 -10.25 -13.67 -10.94
C ILE A 425 -10.13 -12.19 -10.62
N ASN A 426 -10.03 -11.33 -11.62
CA ASN A 426 -9.93 -9.89 -11.39
C ASN A 426 -11.23 -9.33 -10.79
N LEU A 427 -12.39 -9.81 -11.24
CA LEU A 427 -13.68 -9.42 -10.65
C LEU A 427 -13.80 -9.90 -9.20
N ILE A 428 -13.26 -11.09 -8.89
CA ILE A 428 -13.20 -11.62 -7.53
C ILE A 428 -12.30 -10.72 -6.67
N LYS A 429 -11.10 -10.35 -7.17
CA LYS A 429 -10.18 -9.45 -6.47
C LYS A 429 -10.80 -8.09 -6.17
N ASP A 430 -11.62 -7.55 -7.06
CA ASP A 430 -12.29 -6.26 -6.93
C ASP A 430 -13.55 -6.32 -6.06
N SER A 431 -14.00 -7.51 -5.67
CA SER A 431 -15.19 -7.66 -4.84
C SER A 431 -15.00 -7.18 -3.41
N ALA A 432 -16.10 -6.93 -2.72
CA ALA A 432 -16.08 -6.48 -1.32
C ALA A 432 -17.17 -7.17 -0.49
N ILE A 433 -16.84 -7.39 0.77
CA ILE A 433 -17.76 -7.92 1.77
C ILE A 433 -18.36 -6.81 2.63
N SER A 434 -19.52 -7.06 3.17
CA SER A 434 -20.15 -6.19 4.17
C SER A 434 -19.74 -6.63 5.58
N ILE A 435 -19.23 -5.69 6.37
CA ILE A 435 -18.78 -5.94 7.75
C ILE A 435 -19.64 -5.15 8.71
N SER A 436 -20.07 -5.81 9.77
CA SER A 436 -20.64 -5.19 10.95
C SER A 436 -19.87 -5.65 12.19
N LYS A 437 -19.23 -4.72 12.88
CA LYS A 437 -18.49 -5.00 14.12
C LYS A 437 -19.07 -4.17 15.25
N GLN A 438 -19.06 -4.71 16.46
CA GLN A 438 -19.43 -4.03 17.68
C GLN A 438 -18.45 -4.40 18.78
N ALA A 439 -18.01 -3.41 19.58
CA ALA A 439 -17.01 -3.62 20.62
C ALA A 439 -17.50 -4.51 21.77
N ALA A 440 -18.77 -4.35 22.15
CA ALA A 440 -19.43 -5.16 23.20
C ALA A 440 -20.90 -5.38 22.88
N PRO A 441 -21.50 -6.50 23.34
CA PRO A 441 -22.94 -6.70 23.22
C PRO A 441 -23.71 -5.64 24.02
N GLY A 442 -24.84 -5.17 23.49
CA GLY A 442 -25.73 -4.22 24.16
C GLY A 442 -26.05 -2.98 23.34
N SER A 443 -26.42 -1.89 23.99
CA SER A 443 -26.66 -0.61 23.34
C SER A 443 -25.38 -0.05 22.75
N VAL A 444 -25.48 0.56 21.57
CA VAL A 444 -24.37 1.20 20.91
C VAL A 444 -24.30 2.66 21.33
N ASP A 445 -23.15 3.09 21.79
CA ASP A 445 -22.87 4.46 22.20
C ASP A 445 -22.34 5.32 21.04
N VAL A 446 -21.50 4.71 20.21
CA VAL A 446 -20.87 5.35 19.05
C VAL A 446 -21.07 4.51 17.80
N THR A 447 -21.76 5.08 16.80
CA THR A 447 -21.95 4.44 15.49
C THR A 447 -21.03 5.08 14.46
N ILE A 448 -20.23 4.27 13.77
CA ILE A 448 -19.25 4.72 12.78
C ILE A 448 -19.63 4.18 11.39
N GLY A 449 -19.57 5.02 10.36
CA GLY A 449 -19.89 4.63 8.99
C GLY A 449 -19.46 5.66 7.96
N THR A 450 -19.70 5.37 6.68
CA THR A 450 -19.62 6.38 5.64
C THR A 450 -20.75 7.39 5.73
N GLN A 451 -20.69 8.49 4.98
CA GLN A 451 -21.80 9.45 4.92
C GLN A 451 -23.10 8.77 4.46
N ASP A 452 -23.00 7.84 3.51
CA ASP A 452 -24.18 7.11 3.02
C ASP A 452 -24.76 6.19 4.10
N ASP A 453 -23.92 5.47 4.86
CA ASP A 453 -24.37 4.61 5.97
C ASP A 453 -25.06 5.41 7.07
N ILE A 454 -24.45 6.49 7.52
CA ILE A 454 -24.95 7.32 8.62
C ILE A 454 -26.22 8.10 8.20
N SER A 455 -26.29 8.55 6.94
CA SER A 455 -27.50 9.23 6.44
C SER A 455 -28.78 8.38 6.47
N THR A 456 -28.63 7.06 6.65
CA THR A 456 -29.78 6.15 6.79
C THR A 456 -30.34 6.06 8.21
N LEU A 457 -29.69 6.67 9.20
CA LEU A 457 -30.20 6.74 10.55
C LEU A 457 -31.49 7.60 10.66
N ASP A 458 -32.30 7.31 11.66
CA ASP A 458 -33.51 8.08 11.89
C ASP A 458 -33.17 9.51 12.32
N ALA A 459 -33.92 10.50 11.83
CA ALA A 459 -33.75 11.89 12.23
C ALA A 459 -33.93 12.02 13.76
N GLY A 460 -32.97 12.72 14.41
CA GLY A 460 -32.98 12.90 15.86
C GLY A 460 -32.59 11.64 16.67
N SER A 461 -32.10 10.59 16.05
CA SER A 461 -31.68 9.36 16.74
C SER A 461 -30.35 9.48 17.47
N VAL A 462 -29.57 10.49 17.17
CA VAL A 462 -28.28 10.76 17.81
C VAL A 462 -28.23 12.14 18.42
N SER A 463 -27.55 12.27 19.56
CA SER A 463 -27.34 13.58 20.18
C SER A 463 -26.27 14.38 19.43
N THR A 464 -25.21 13.71 19.01
CA THR A 464 -24.05 14.31 18.32
C THR A 464 -23.78 13.61 17.02
N LEU A 465 -23.54 14.38 15.98
CA LEU A 465 -22.97 13.90 14.72
C LEU A 465 -21.59 14.53 14.49
N ILE A 466 -20.58 13.68 14.30
CA ILE A 466 -19.22 14.08 13.91
C ILE A 466 -19.05 13.74 12.42
N VAL A 467 -18.78 14.76 11.60
CA VAL A 467 -18.43 14.60 10.18
C VAL A 467 -16.93 14.80 10.05
N ALA A 468 -16.20 13.68 10.00
CA ALA A 468 -14.77 13.66 9.91
C ALA A 468 -14.27 13.71 8.45
N ASP A 469 -12.96 13.88 8.29
CA ASP A 469 -12.28 13.89 6.98
C ASP A 469 -12.73 15.02 6.03
N MET A 470 -13.16 16.17 6.53
CA MET A 470 -13.75 17.24 5.72
C MET A 470 -12.72 17.98 4.83
N ASN A 471 -11.86 17.21 4.16
CA ASN A 471 -10.86 17.69 3.21
C ASN A 471 -11.32 17.46 1.76
N ASN A 472 -10.84 18.30 0.85
CA ASN A 472 -11.19 18.22 -0.57
C ASN A 472 -10.67 16.94 -1.25
N ALA A 473 -9.55 16.38 -0.78
CA ALA A 473 -9.02 15.13 -1.30
C ALA A 473 -9.91 13.93 -0.94
N ASP A 474 -10.59 13.99 0.22
CA ASP A 474 -11.44 12.93 0.76
C ASP A 474 -12.87 12.99 0.19
N TYR A 475 -13.39 14.19 0.00
CA TYR A 475 -14.73 14.44 -0.57
C TYR A 475 -14.65 15.38 -1.78
N PRO A 476 -14.04 14.92 -2.90
CA PRO A 476 -13.99 15.71 -4.11
C PRO A 476 -15.38 15.86 -4.73
N VAL A 477 -15.75 17.08 -5.11
CA VAL A 477 -17.05 17.39 -5.72
C VAL A 477 -16.94 17.81 -7.20
N ALA A 478 -15.88 17.42 -7.87
CA ALA A 478 -15.70 17.71 -9.29
C ALA A 478 -16.32 16.60 -10.15
N ASP A 479 -17.17 16.98 -11.09
CA ASP A 479 -17.55 16.11 -12.19
C ASP A 479 -16.32 15.93 -13.10
N LYS A 480 -15.75 14.73 -13.12
CA LYS A 480 -14.69 14.40 -14.07
C LYS A 480 -15.36 13.80 -15.30
N ASP A 481 -15.14 14.39 -16.46
CA ASP A 481 -15.49 13.76 -17.71
C ASP A 481 -14.75 12.41 -17.79
N ASN A 482 -15.54 11.34 -17.84
CA ASN A 482 -15.03 9.99 -18.05
C ASN A 482 -15.64 9.44 -19.34
N ALA A 483 -15.12 8.33 -19.82
CA ALA A 483 -15.59 7.73 -21.08
C ALA A 483 -17.11 7.44 -21.08
N ALA A 484 -17.70 7.12 -19.90
CA ALA A 484 -19.14 6.91 -19.79
C ALA A 484 -19.92 8.21 -19.90
N SER A 485 -19.52 9.29 -19.21
CA SER A 485 -20.26 10.57 -19.29
C SER A 485 -20.19 11.18 -20.69
N VAL A 486 -19.06 11.04 -21.37
CA VAL A 486 -18.90 11.49 -22.76
C VAL A 486 -19.80 10.69 -23.70
N LEU A 487 -19.82 9.37 -23.57
CA LEU A 487 -20.70 8.50 -24.39
C LEU A 487 -22.16 8.80 -24.11
N PHE A 488 -22.59 8.91 -22.86
CA PHE A 488 -23.97 9.27 -22.49
C PHE A 488 -24.39 10.61 -23.10
N ALA A 489 -23.52 11.64 -23.02
CA ALA A 489 -23.83 12.94 -23.61
C ALA A 489 -24.04 12.85 -25.15
N LYS A 490 -23.20 12.06 -25.83
CA LYS A 490 -23.32 11.84 -27.29
C LYS A 490 -24.58 11.06 -27.66
N LEU A 491 -25.02 10.13 -26.83
CA LEU A 491 -26.25 9.37 -27.01
C LEU A 491 -27.50 10.14 -26.56
N GLY A 492 -27.38 11.35 -26.05
CA GLY A 492 -28.50 12.11 -25.50
C GLY A 492 -28.93 11.66 -24.10
N LEU A 493 -28.16 10.78 -23.45
CA LEU A 493 -28.39 10.30 -22.10
C LEU A 493 -27.59 11.17 -21.13
N TYR A 494 -28.28 11.97 -20.35
CA TYR A 494 -27.62 12.81 -19.34
C TYR A 494 -27.72 12.13 -17.97
N PRO A 495 -26.62 12.14 -17.18
CA PRO A 495 -26.72 11.68 -15.80
C PRO A 495 -27.77 12.54 -15.08
N ALA A 496 -28.69 11.90 -14.39
CA ALA A 496 -29.79 12.56 -13.68
C ALA A 496 -29.32 13.50 -12.55
N ASP A 497 -28.01 13.41 -12.18
CA ASP A 497 -27.51 14.05 -10.99
C ASP A 497 -26.00 14.34 -11.08
N SER A 498 -25.60 15.59 -10.78
CA SER A 498 -24.19 15.98 -10.75
C SER A 498 -23.51 15.62 -9.41
N SER A 499 -22.20 15.42 -9.41
CA SER A 499 -21.42 15.15 -8.19
C SER A 499 -21.59 16.24 -7.11
N PRO A 500 -21.58 17.54 -7.45
CA PRO A 500 -21.90 18.60 -6.47
C PRO A 500 -23.31 18.46 -5.87
N SER A 501 -24.31 18.19 -6.69
CA SER A 501 -25.69 18.01 -6.21
C SER A 501 -25.83 16.82 -5.28
N GLN A 502 -25.18 15.70 -5.59
CA GLN A 502 -25.12 14.51 -4.72
C GLN A 502 -24.46 14.83 -3.38
N ALA A 503 -23.30 15.50 -3.39
CA ALA A 503 -22.58 15.88 -2.18
C ALA A 503 -23.42 16.78 -1.27
N ARG A 504 -24.11 17.79 -1.83
CA ARG A 504 -24.98 18.69 -1.08
C ARG A 504 -26.17 17.95 -0.49
N ARG A 505 -26.80 17.03 -1.19
CA ARG A 505 -27.93 16.23 -0.65
C ARG A 505 -27.49 15.30 0.47
N ARG A 506 -26.34 14.60 0.31
CA ARG A 506 -25.78 13.77 1.40
C ARG A 506 -25.54 14.60 2.65
N PHE A 507 -24.91 15.75 2.48
CA PHE A 507 -24.66 16.66 3.58
C PHE A 507 -25.97 17.19 4.22
N ARG A 508 -26.95 17.51 3.41
CA ARG A 508 -28.28 17.94 3.90
C ARG A 508 -28.96 16.85 4.73
N ALA A 509 -28.89 15.61 4.27
CA ALA A 509 -29.44 14.47 5.02
C ALA A 509 -28.76 14.32 6.40
N LEU A 510 -27.44 14.52 6.46
CA LEU A 510 -26.68 14.49 7.72
C LEU A 510 -27.08 15.62 8.68
N GLN A 511 -27.42 16.80 8.17
CA GLN A 511 -27.82 17.96 8.99
C GLN A 511 -29.09 17.72 9.84
N GLY A 512 -29.94 16.81 9.41
CA GLY A 512 -31.19 16.47 10.11
C GLY A 512 -31.05 15.44 11.23
N LEU A 513 -29.86 14.82 11.38
CA LEU A 513 -29.65 13.69 12.29
C LEU A 513 -29.44 14.11 13.78
N PRO A 514 -28.55 15.07 14.09
CA PRO A 514 -28.20 15.38 15.46
C PRO A 514 -29.25 16.27 16.14
N THR A 515 -29.47 16.03 17.44
CA THR A 515 -30.35 16.86 18.26
C THR A 515 -29.64 17.97 19.01
N THR A 516 -28.35 17.81 19.33
CA THR A 516 -27.60 18.71 20.19
C THR A 516 -26.36 19.29 19.55
N HIS A 517 -25.50 18.44 18.94
CA HIS A 517 -24.21 18.86 18.39
C HIS A 517 -23.97 18.36 16.95
N PHE A 518 -23.48 19.27 16.13
CA PHE A 518 -22.97 18.98 14.81
C PHE A 518 -21.49 19.36 14.78
N VAL A 519 -20.62 18.37 14.65
CA VAL A 519 -19.17 18.55 14.78
C VAL A 519 -18.51 18.27 13.43
N PHE A 520 -17.70 19.17 12.94
CA PHE A 520 -16.84 18.97 11.79
C PHE A 520 -15.42 18.69 12.21
N GLU A 521 -14.78 17.74 11.56
CA GLU A 521 -13.38 17.47 11.79
C GLU A 521 -12.62 17.43 10.47
N ARG A 522 -11.41 17.96 10.48
CA ARG A 522 -10.47 17.84 9.37
C ARG A 522 -9.04 17.76 9.89
N ALA A 523 -8.17 17.07 9.13
CA ALA A 523 -6.74 17.14 9.31
C ALA A 523 -6.15 18.28 8.45
N LEU A 524 -5.16 19.02 8.97
CA LEU A 524 -4.47 20.11 8.27
C LEU A 524 -3.39 19.60 7.31
N HIS A 525 -2.87 18.40 7.57
CA HIS A 525 -1.88 17.72 6.74
C HIS A 525 -2.27 16.25 6.52
N ASP A 526 -1.89 15.72 5.37
CA ASP A 526 -2.01 14.31 5.05
C ASP A 526 -0.94 13.44 5.75
N PHE A 527 -0.86 12.15 5.42
CA PHE A 527 0.14 11.22 5.98
C PHE A 527 1.57 11.54 5.54
N ASP A 528 1.74 12.26 4.43
CA ASP A 528 3.03 12.68 3.87
C ASP A 528 3.40 14.13 4.29
N ALA A 529 2.63 14.71 5.23
CA ALA A 529 2.76 16.06 5.73
C ALA A 529 2.51 17.17 4.67
N ASN A 530 1.80 16.86 3.58
CA ASN A 530 1.33 17.88 2.65
C ASN A 530 0.11 18.58 3.25
N GLU A 531 0.02 19.91 3.01
CA GLU A 531 -1.12 20.71 3.44
C GLU A 531 -2.42 20.25 2.74
N THR A 532 -3.49 20.13 3.49
CA THR A 532 -4.81 19.77 3.00
C THR A 532 -5.74 20.99 3.00
N TYR A 533 -6.76 20.97 2.15
CA TYR A 533 -7.74 22.04 2.03
C TYR A 533 -9.14 21.52 2.38
N PRO A 534 -10.02 22.36 2.95
CA PRO A 534 -11.38 21.97 3.26
C PRO A 534 -12.17 21.55 2.01
N CYS A 535 -13.12 20.67 2.16
CA CYS A 535 -14.00 20.29 1.06
C CYS A 535 -15.03 21.40 0.75
N VAL A 536 -15.48 21.45 -0.51
CA VAL A 536 -16.38 22.49 -0.99
C VAL A 536 -17.68 22.61 -0.17
N VAL A 537 -18.26 21.48 0.24
CA VAL A 537 -19.49 21.46 1.03
C VAL A 537 -19.30 22.09 2.41
N LEU A 538 -18.13 21.89 3.04
CA LEU A 538 -17.80 22.57 4.30
C LEU A 538 -17.66 24.07 4.11
N GLU A 539 -17.01 24.52 3.05
CA GLU A 539 -16.88 25.95 2.74
C GLU A 539 -18.25 26.60 2.47
N GLU A 540 -19.12 25.94 1.71
CA GLU A 540 -20.50 26.41 1.48
C GLU A 540 -21.29 26.51 2.77
N PHE A 541 -21.11 25.56 3.69
CA PHE A 541 -21.75 25.58 5.00
C PHE A 541 -21.27 26.75 5.86
N LEU A 542 -19.94 26.95 5.92
CA LEU A 542 -19.34 28.07 6.65
C LEU A 542 -19.81 29.41 6.11
N ASP A 543 -19.89 29.55 4.81
CA ASP A 543 -20.41 30.76 4.14
C ASP A 543 -21.90 30.98 4.44
N ALA A 544 -22.71 29.94 4.47
CA ALA A 544 -24.11 30.02 4.85
C ALA A 544 -24.30 30.44 6.33
N CYS A 545 -23.46 29.94 7.23
CA CYS A 545 -23.46 30.35 8.63
C CYS A 545 -23.01 31.80 8.82
N ASN A 546 -21.93 32.21 8.15
CA ASN A 546 -21.42 33.59 8.18
C ASN A 546 -22.48 34.62 7.68
N ARG A 547 -23.19 34.30 6.61
CA ARG A 547 -24.29 35.14 6.08
C ARG A 547 -25.42 35.32 7.08
N GLN A 548 -25.59 34.42 8.02
CA GLN A 548 -26.58 34.51 9.09
C GLN A 548 -26.04 35.10 10.39
N GLY A 549 -24.77 35.52 10.42
CA GLY A 549 -24.14 36.17 11.56
C GLY A 549 -23.68 35.24 12.68
N PHE A 550 -23.47 33.95 12.40
CA PHE A 550 -22.83 33.03 13.32
C PHE A 550 -21.32 33.27 13.36
N ASP A 551 -20.78 33.58 14.55
CA ASP A 551 -19.34 33.62 14.77
C ASP A 551 -18.85 32.21 15.11
N LEU A 552 -18.18 31.58 14.14
CA LEU A 552 -17.68 30.21 14.26
C LEU A 552 -16.27 30.17 14.89
N SER A 553 -15.62 31.30 15.08
CA SER A 553 -14.23 31.35 15.60
C SER A 553 -14.10 30.85 17.05
N CYS A 554 -15.18 30.96 17.84
CA CYS A 554 -15.22 30.48 19.23
C CYS A 554 -15.48 28.96 19.37
N CYS A 555 -15.71 28.26 18.26
CA CYS A 555 -16.11 26.85 18.22
C CYS A 555 -14.98 25.91 17.80
N ALA A 556 -13.79 26.44 17.44
CA ALA A 556 -12.67 25.66 16.95
C ALA A 556 -11.82 25.07 18.08
N THR A 557 -11.51 23.79 17.95
CA THR A 557 -10.55 23.08 18.80
C THR A 557 -9.45 22.54 17.88
N GLU A 558 -8.19 22.95 18.15
CA GLU A 558 -7.02 22.43 17.43
C GLU A 558 -6.26 21.45 18.31
N ARG A 559 -5.71 20.41 17.70
CA ARG A 559 -4.89 19.43 18.35
C ARG A 559 -3.69 19.06 17.50
N GLY A 560 -2.49 19.24 18.06
CA GLY A 560 -1.22 18.83 17.45
C GLY A 560 -0.78 17.44 17.92
N GLU A 561 0.17 16.85 17.18
CA GLU A 561 0.83 15.61 17.57
C GLU A 561 1.55 15.74 18.91
N GLU A 562 2.08 16.92 19.22
CA GLU A 562 2.75 17.22 20.51
C GLU A 562 1.83 17.01 21.71
N ASP A 563 0.54 17.34 21.56
CA ASP A 563 -0.48 17.14 22.60
C ASP A 563 -0.75 15.66 22.86
N LEU A 564 -0.61 14.79 21.87
CA LEU A 564 -0.74 13.34 22.04
C LEU A 564 0.36 12.79 22.96
N PHE A 565 1.60 13.23 22.73
CA PHE A 565 2.73 12.80 23.55
C PHE A 565 2.66 13.41 24.97
N ALA A 566 2.25 14.67 25.11
CA ALA A 566 2.09 15.31 26.40
C ALA A 566 1.05 14.59 27.27
N ASN A 567 -0.09 14.22 26.69
CA ASN A 567 -1.13 13.51 27.43
C ASN A 567 -0.79 12.04 27.72
N ALA A 568 -0.05 11.36 26.83
CA ALA A 568 0.45 10.02 27.09
C ALA A 568 1.41 9.97 28.29
N VAL A 569 2.14 11.08 28.54
CA VAL A 569 3.02 11.22 29.72
C VAL A 569 2.25 11.65 30.97
N ALA A 570 1.14 12.40 30.81
CA ALA A 570 0.39 12.99 31.93
C ALA A 570 -0.67 12.06 32.55
N ALA A 571 -1.02 10.95 31.86
CA ALA A 571 -1.96 9.97 32.40
C ALA A 571 -1.25 8.65 32.74
N PRO A 572 -0.59 8.54 33.92
CA PRO A 572 -0.05 7.26 34.32
C PRO A 572 -1.20 6.32 34.67
N SER A 573 -1.63 5.49 33.71
CA SER A 573 -2.38 4.33 34.11
C SER A 573 -1.44 3.42 34.91
N SER A 574 -1.89 2.91 36.03
CA SER A 574 -1.10 1.97 36.87
C SER A 574 -0.59 0.77 36.07
N THR A 575 -1.28 0.43 34.98
CA THR A 575 -0.93 -0.65 34.03
C THR A 575 0.27 -0.26 33.15
N ILE A 576 0.35 1.00 32.67
CA ILE A 576 1.49 1.47 31.87
C ILE A 576 2.72 1.64 32.76
N GLN A 577 2.57 2.08 34.00
CA GLN A 577 3.68 2.14 34.96
C GLN A 577 4.26 0.76 35.27
N SER A 578 3.41 -0.25 35.46
CA SER A 578 3.89 -1.60 35.70
C SER A 578 4.60 -2.22 34.50
N VAL A 579 4.16 -1.90 33.28
CA VAL A 579 4.84 -2.35 32.04
C VAL A 579 6.14 -1.58 31.81
N SER A 580 6.19 -0.27 32.10
CA SER A 580 7.40 0.52 31.93
C SER A 580 8.45 0.18 33.01
N GLU A 581 8.06 -0.22 34.21
CA GLU A 581 8.94 -0.73 35.25
C GLU A 581 9.44 -2.16 34.94
N ALA A 582 8.65 -2.93 34.18
CA ALA A 582 9.03 -4.29 33.79
C ALA A 582 9.94 -4.33 32.54
N LEU A 583 10.00 -3.23 31.75
CA LEU A 583 10.90 -3.14 30.62
C LEU A 583 12.28 -2.72 31.12
N PRO A 584 13.31 -3.59 31.07
CA PRO A 584 14.65 -3.24 31.47
C PRO A 584 15.16 -2.11 30.56
N GLY A 585 15.51 -0.97 31.16
CA GLY A 585 16.14 0.14 30.44
C GLY A 585 15.20 1.28 30.07
N ASN A 586 14.47 1.82 31.02
CA ASN A 586 13.73 3.10 30.97
C ASN A 586 14.33 4.15 30.03
N GLY A 587 14.11 4.06 28.73
CA GLY A 587 14.49 5.08 27.75
C GLY A 587 16.00 5.35 27.58
N GLN A 588 16.88 4.66 28.30
CA GLN A 588 18.34 4.86 28.21
C GLN A 588 18.98 4.07 27.07
N GLY A 589 18.22 3.24 26.37
CA GLY A 589 18.69 2.53 25.17
C GLY A 589 19.82 1.53 25.43
N SER A 590 19.94 0.98 26.65
CA SER A 590 20.94 -0.03 27.02
C SER A 590 20.28 -1.37 27.31
N LEU A 591 20.87 -2.45 26.81
CA LEU A 591 20.47 -3.81 27.16
C LEU A 591 20.88 -4.12 28.62
N SER A 592 20.02 -4.85 29.35
CA SER A 592 20.37 -5.35 30.68
C SER A 592 21.58 -6.30 30.65
N SER A 593 22.18 -6.56 31.80
CA SER A 593 23.32 -7.49 31.90
C SER A 593 23.06 -8.85 31.27
N ASP A 594 21.83 -9.35 31.39
CA ASP A 594 21.43 -10.66 30.90
C ASP A 594 21.37 -10.72 29.36
N TYR A 595 21.12 -9.60 28.69
CA TYR A 595 21.05 -9.50 27.24
C TYR A 595 22.31 -8.92 26.59
N ARG A 596 23.31 -8.46 27.35
CA ARG A 596 24.57 -7.94 26.80
C ARG A 596 25.33 -9.01 26.01
N ALA A 597 25.33 -10.25 26.48
CA ALA A 597 25.94 -11.36 25.76
C ALA A 597 25.25 -11.60 24.41
N PHE A 598 23.94 -11.35 24.31
CA PHE A 598 23.19 -11.45 23.07
C PHE A 598 23.60 -10.37 22.04
N ALA A 599 23.95 -9.16 22.48
CA ALA A 599 24.39 -8.11 21.59
C ALA A 599 25.68 -8.47 20.82
N LEU A 600 26.51 -9.29 21.43
CA LEU A 600 27.81 -9.75 20.89
C LEU A 600 27.91 -11.28 20.85
N LEU A 601 26.84 -11.97 20.44
CA LEU A 601 26.91 -13.42 20.30
C LEU A 601 28.10 -13.82 19.40
N PRO A 602 28.95 -14.74 19.85
CA PRO A 602 30.06 -15.24 19.05
C PRO A 602 29.52 -15.83 17.74
N ARG A 603 30.16 -15.57 16.61
CA ARG A 603 29.98 -16.39 15.43
C ARG A 603 30.45 -17.81 15.81
N PHE A 604 29.54 -18.77 15.68
CA PHE A 604 29.89 -20.16 15.86
C PHE A 604 30.93 -20.52 14.79
N SER A 605 32.21 -20.59 15.17
CA SER A 605 33.19 -21.32 14.41
C SER A 605 33.37 -22.69 15.09
N GLN A 606 33.74 -23.71 14.31
CA GLN A 606 33.96 -25.06 14.85
C GLN A 606 35.08 -25.11 15.90
N THR A 607 35.83 -24.02 16.13
CA THR A 607 37.02 -23.96 16.96
C THR A 607 37.03 -22.93 18.08
N GLY A 608 35.96 -22.18 18.33
CA GLY A 608 35.93 -21.23 19.46
C GLY A 608 35.03 -20.03 19.28
N SER A 609 34.69 -19.34 20.35
CA SER A 609 33.83 -18.15 20.36
C SER A 609 34.61 -16.88 20.09
N TYR A 610 34.50 -16.29 18.91
CA TYR A 610 35.05 -14.99 18.61
C TYR A 610 33.94 -13.96 18.41
N CYS A 611 34.08 -12.84 19.12
CA CYS A 611 33.27 -11.67 18.93
C CYS A 611 33.98 -10.72 17.94
N ALA A 612 33.66 -10.83 16.64
CA ALA A 612 34.30 -10.04 15.61
C ALA A 612 33.24 -9.42 14.70
N PRO A 613 32.83 -8.18 14.95
CA PRO A 613 31.96 -7.46 14.02
C PRO A 613 32.70 -7.20 12.70
N SER A 614 32.00 -7.35 11.58
CA SER A 614 32.55 -6.93 10.27
C SER A 614 32.56 -5.41 10.16
N PRO A 615 33.40 -4.82 9.27
CA PRO A 615 33.38 -3.37 9.05
C PRO A 615 32.00 -2.81 8.71
N SER A 616 31.17 -3.52 7.96
CA SER A 616 29.80 -3.10 7.66
C SER A 616 28.89 -3.09 8.89
N GLN A 617 29.08 -4.00 9.84
CA GLN A 617 28.36 -3.97 11.13
C GLN A 617 28.81 -2.79 11.98
N ILE A 618 30.09 -2.46 11.97
CA ILE A 618 30.64 -1.28 12.64
C ILE A 618 30.03 -0.01 12.02
N GLU A 619 29.96 0.09 10.70
CA GLU A 619 29.30 1.21 10.01
C GLU A 619 27.82 1.34 10.41
N ASN A 620 27.07 0.25 10.42
CA ASN A 620 25.67 0.27 10.87
C ASN A 620 25.51 0.77 12.30
N TYR A 621 26.45 0.41 13.20
CA TYR A 621 26.45 0.89 14.58
C TYR A 621 26.79 2.38 14.68
N LEU A 622 27.77 2.86 13.94
CA LEU A 622 28.15 4.27 13.86
C LEU A 622 27.04 5.11 13.23
N GLU A 623 26.32 4.58 12.24
CA GLU A 623 25.15 5.25 11.70
C GLU A 623 24.03 5.36 12.75
N CYS A 624 23.71 4.26 13.45
CA CYS A 624 22.76 4.25 14.56
C CYS A 624 22.87 2.94 15.34
N PRO A 625 23.14 2.94 16.65
CA PRO A 625 23.19 1.72 17.47
C PRO A 625 21.91 0.87 17.38
N ARG A 626 20.74 1.50 17.31
CA ARG A 626 19.45 0.83 17.13
C ARG A 626 19.33 0.13 15.79
N LYS A 627 19.77 0.78 14.69
CA LYS A 627 19.80 0.19 13.35
C LYS A 627 20.68 -1.07 13.31
N TRP A 628 21.89 -0.96 13.86
CA TRP A 628 22.79 -2.12 13.97
C TRP A 628 22.12 -3.27 14.72
N PHE A 629 21.50 -3.01 15.86
CA PHE A 629 20.87 -4.04 16.68
C PHE A 629 19.73 -4.73 15.90
N VAL A 630 18.86 -3.98 15.27
CA VAL A 630 17.72 -4.53 14.54
C VAL A 630 18.15 -5.30 13.29
N LEU A 631 19.07 -4.73 12.49
CA LEU A 631 19.56 -5.40 11.25
C LEU A 631 20.47 -6.60 11.53
N ASN A 632 21.42 -6.45 12.45
CA ASN A 632 22.50 -7.42 12.57
C ASN A 632 22.30 -8.39 13.73
N ARG A 633 21.53 -8.03 14.75
CA ARG A 633 21.27 -8.89 15.91
C ARG A 633 19.89 -9.54 15.85
N LEU A 634 18.84 -8.74 15.70
CA LEU A 634 17.48 -9.27 15.53
C LEU A 634 17.24 -9.83 14.11
N LYS A 635 18.08 -9.44 13.14
CA LYS A 635 17.94 -9.85 11.73
C LYS A 635 16.53 -9.55 11.16
N ALA A 636 15.91 -8.48 11.63
CA ALA A 636 14.64 -8.03 11.11
C ALA A 636 14.83 -7.49 9.68
N GLN A 637 14.66 -8.34 8.71
CA GLN A 637 14.70 -7.98 7.28
C GLN A 637 13.36 -8.37 6.68
N GLY A 638 12.81 -7.50 5.83
CA GLY A 638 11.65 -7.84 5.02
C GLY A 638 11.98 -8.90 3.99
N SER A 639 10.98 -9.60 3.49
CA SER A 639 11.10 -10.49 2.35
C SER A 639 11.63 -9.72 1.13
N LYS A 640 12.56 -10.31 0.41
CA LYS A 640 13.13 -9.73 -0.80
C LYS A 640 12.56 -10.49 -2.00
N GLU A 641 11.69 -9.83 -2.73
CA GLU A 641 11.03 -10.41 -3.89
C GLU A 641 11.82 -10.24 -5.19
N GLU A 642 12.76 -9.28 -5.23
CA GLU A 642 13.44 -8.88 -6.46
C GLU A 642 14.95 -9.10 -6.41
N TRP A 643 15.55 -9.30 -7.58
CA TRP A 643 16.99 -9.29 -7.78
C TRP A 643 17.56 -7.89 -7.51
N GLY A 644 18.04 -7.68 -6.30
CA GLY A 644 18.27 -6.38 -5.70
C GLY A 644 19.74 -5.92 -5.72
N PRO A 645 20.03 -4.78 -5.09
CA PRO A 645 21.38 -4.23 -5.00
C PRO A 645 22.40 -5.15 -4.31
N LEU A 646 21.97 -6.00 -3.38
CA LEU A 646 22.85 -6.91 -2.65
C LEU A 646 23.37 -8.00 -3.58
N GLU A 647 22.49 -8.66 -4.32
CA GLU A 647 22.83 -9.74 -5.25
C GLU A 647 23.67 -9.22 -6.40
N LYS A 648 23.33 -8.04 -6.94
CA LYS A 648 24.15 -7.33 -7.93
C LYS A 648 25.55 -7.03 -7.39
N GLY A 649 25.65 -6.59 -6.13
CA GLY A 649 26.92 -6.34 -5.48
C GLY A 649 27.79 -7.61 -5.41
N VAL A 650 27.23 -8.68 -4.85
CA VAL A 650 27.97 -9.96 -4.71
C VAL A 650 28.38 -10.53 -6.06
N PHE A 651 27.48 -10.47 -7.08
CA PHE A 651 27.81 -10.89 -8.45
C PHE A 651 28.94 -10.07 -9.06
N ALA A 652 28.90 -8.73 -8.92
CA ALA A 652 29.95 -7.86 -9.45
C ALA A 652 31.32 -8.12 -8.80
N HIS A 653 31.37 -8.30 -7.47
CA HIS A 653 32.62 -8.62 -6.77
C HIS A 653 33.19 -9.97 -7.25
N ALA A 654 32.36 -11.02 -7.37
CA ALA A 654 32.78 -12.30 -7.88
C ALA A 654 33.27 -12.21 -9.34
N ALA A 655 32.59 -11.43 -10.18
CA ALA A 655 33.01 -11.22 -11.57
C ALA A 655 34.35 -10.51 -11.67
N LEU A 656 34.56 -9.44 -10.91
CA LEU A 656 35.82 -8.67 -10.89
C LEU A 656 36.98 -9.51 -10.34
N GLU A 657 36.77 -10.26 -9.25
CA GLU A 657 37.77 -11.19 -8.73
C GLU A 657 38.17 -12.21 -9.78
N ARG A 658 37.22 -12.94 -10.38
CA ARG A 658 37.49 -13.97 -11.38
C ARG A 658 38.17 -13.39 -12.63
N PHE A 659 37.73 -12.23 -13.07
CA PHE A 659 38.33 -11.52 -14.19
C PHE A 659 39.81 -11.23 -13.94
N TYR A 660 40.18 -10.60 -12.83
CA TYR A 660 41.56 -10.25 -12.56
C TYR A 660 42.45 -11.46 -12.37
N ARG A 661 41.97 -12.52 -11.70
CA ARG A 661 42.70 -13.79 -11.58
C ARG A 661 42.96 -14.42 -12.94
N ALA A 662 41.97 -14.48 -13.83
CA ALA A 662 42.11 -14.98 -15.19
C ALA A 662 43.01 -14.09 -16.01
N PHE A 663 42.90 -12.77 -15.92
CA PHE A 663 43.69 -11.80 -16.66
C PHE A 663 45.19 -11.89 -16.30
N GLN A 664 45.47 -12.08 -15.01
CA GLN A 664 46.85 -12.35 -14.55
C GLN A 664 47.38 -13.69 -15.02
N SER A 665 46.55 -14.73 -15.08
CA SER A 665 46.98 -16.02 -15.61
C SER A 665 47.33 -15.99 -17.12
N GLU A 666 46.75 -15.06 -17.87
CA GLU A 666 47.11 -14.77 -19.27
C GLU A 666 48.37 -13.90 -19.41
N GLY A 667 48.99 -13.51 -18.30
CA GLY A 667 50.27 -12.76 -18.29
C GLY A 667 50.10 -11.23 -18.24
N TYR A 668 48.91 -10.72 -18.05
CA TYR A 668 48.64 -9.28 -17.90
C TYR A 668 48.61 -8.90 -16.40
N SER A 669 49.26 -7.79 -16.03
CA SER A 669 49.30 -7.34 -14.64
C SER A 669 48.19 -6.33 -14.33
N LYS A 670 47.73 -5.55 -15.30
CA LYS A 670 46.74 -4.49 -15.16
C LYS A 670 46.05 -4.22 -16.49
N VAL A 671 44.80 -3.76 -16.41
CA VAL A 671 44.08 -3.24 -17.59
C VAL A 671 44.64 -1.88 -17.97
N ASP A 672 44.97 -1.70 -19.24
CA ASP A 672 45.46 -0.46 -19.83
C ASP A 672 44.93 -0.27 -21.27
N GLY A 673 45.18 0.89 -21.88
CA GLY A 673 44.69 1.20 -23.22
C GLY A 673 45.16 0.21 -24.31
N GLY A 674 46.29 -0.49 -24.10
CA GLY A 674 46.87 -1.46 -25.06
C GLY A 674 46.19 -2.83 -25.02
N ASN A 675 45.71 -3.24 -23.86
CA ASN A 675 45.08 -4.57 -23.62
C ASN A 675 43.58 -4.53 -23.40
N LEU A 676 42.95 -3.35 -23.40
CA LEU A 676 41.52 -3.15 -23.08
C LEU A 676 40.58 -4.02 -23.92
N LYS A 677 40.86 -4.22 -25.21
CA LYS A 677 40.02 -5.06 -26.08
C LYS A 677 40.04 -6.52 -25.62
N GLN A 678 41.20 -7.01 -25.16
CA GLN A 678 41.34 -8.36 -24.62
C GLN A 678 40.62 -8.46 -23.25
N ALA A 679 40.82 -7.46 -22.40
CA ALA A 679 40.16 -7.37 -21.09
C ALA A 679 38.64 -7.45 -21.20
N ARG A 680 38.05 -6.68 -22.13
CA ARG A 680 36.58 -6.69 -22.35
C ARG A 680 36.09 -8.06 -22.84
N ARG A 681 36.84 -8.76 -23.72
CA ARG A 681 36.43 -10.12 -24.14
C ARG A 681 36.48 -11.11 -22.99
N LEU A 682 37.54 -11.06 -22.17
CA LEU A 682 37.71 -11.94 -21.03
C LEU A 682 36.61 -11.66 -19.98
N MET A 683 36.31 -10.38 -19.72
CA MET A 683 35.22 -10.01 -18.83
C MET A 683 33.87 -10.57 -19.30
N GLY A 684 33.55 -10.41 -20.59
CA GLY A 684 32.33 -10.98 -21.17
C GLY A 684 32.24 -12.48 -20.94
N TYR A 685 33.32 -13.20 -21.18
CA TYR A 685 33.38 -14.64 -20.95
C TYR A 685 33.23 -15.02 -19.47
N VAL A 686 33.85 -14.27 -18.55
CA VAL A 686 33.72 -14.49 -17.10
C VAL A 686 32.29 -14.25 -16.63
N LEU A 687 31.65 -13.18 -17.14
CA LEU A 687 30.26 -12.86 -16.78
C LEU A 687 29.30 -13.95 -17.27
N ASP A 688 29.47 -14.42 -18.51
CA ASP A 688 28.62 -15.49 -19.05
C ASP A 688 28.81 -16.82 -18.32
N GLN A 689 30.07 -17.15 -17.96
CA GLN A 689 30.34 -18.34 -17.15
C GLN A 689 29.74 -18.25 -15.75
N LEU A 690 29.90 -17.10 -15.07
CA LEU A 690 29.38 -16.89 -13.73
C LEU A 690 27.84 -16.95 -13.72
N GLU A 691 27.21 -16.38 -14.73
CA GLU A 691 25.76 -16.46 -14.89
C GLU A 691 25.30 -17.90 -15.12
N ALA A 692 25.95 -18.65 -16.01
CA ALA A 692 25.62 -20.06 -16.27
C ALA A 692 25.78 -20.93 -15.01
N GLU A 693 26.86 -20.75 -14.27
CA GLU A 693 27.08 -21.45 -12.98
C GLU A 693 25.97 -21.16 -11.97
N GLN A 694 25.48 -19.92 -11.94
CA GLN A 694 24.40 -19.55 -11.02
C GLN A 694 23.05 -20.21 -11.39
N PHE A 695 22.81 -20.42 -12.69
CA PHE A 695 21.62 -21.16 -13.13
C PHE A 695 21.70 -22.66 -12.85
N GLU A 696 22.91 -23.23 -12.82
CA GLU A 696 23.14 -24.65 -12.50
C GLU A 696 23.12 -24.96 -10.99
N MET A 697 23.07 -23.93 -10.13
CA MET A 697 23.04 -24.14 -8.67
C MET A 697 21.77 -24.86 -8.26
N GLU A 698 21.91 -25.84 -7.35
CA GLU A 698 20.79 -26.56 -6.77
C GLU A 698 19.83 -25.64 -6.00
N PRO A 699 18.52 -25.98 -5.95
CA PRO A 699 17.60 -25.34 -5.04
C PRO A 699 18.14 -25.37 -3.62
N GLY A 700 18.12 -24.24 -2.93
CA GLY A 700 18.70 -24.09 -1.60
C GLY A 700 19.98 -23.28 -1.56
N SER A 701 20.54 -22.96 -2.71
CA SER A 701 21.72 -22.11 -2.87
C SER A 701 21.34 -20.65 -3.16
N ASN A 702 22.10 -19.70 -2.60
CA ASN A 702 21.89 -18.28 -2.87
C ASN A 702 22.25 -17.95 -4.34
N ARG A 703 21.26 -17.87 -5.21
CA ARG A 703 21.42 -17.44 -6.60
C ARG A 703 21.60 -15.92 -6.69
N LEU A 704 22.59 -15.52 -7.50
CA LEU A 704 22.93 -14.12 -7.71
C LEU A 704 22.40 -13.57 -9.05
N VAL A 705 21.58 -14.36 -9.75
CA VAL A 705 21.04 -14.04 -11.07
C VAL A 705 19.50 -14.02 -11.02
N PRO A 706 18.87 -13.19 -11.84
CA PRO A 706 17.41 -13.09 -11.86
C PRO A 706 16.74 -14.33 -12.45
N CYS A 707 15.48 -14.56 -12.06
CA CYS A 707 14.67 -15.67 -12.56
C CYS A 707 13.62 -15.21 -13.60
N GLY A 708 13.24 -13.94 -13.64
CA GLY A 708 12.20 -13.39 -14.51
C GLY A 708 12.72 -12.79 -15.81
N GLN A 709 11.91 -12.80 -16.89
CA GLN A 709 12.31 -12.25 -18.19
C GLN A 709 12.59 -10.72 -18.17
N LEU A 710 11.85 -9.96 -17.35
CA LEU A 710 12.08 -8.52 -17.20
C LEU A 710 13.40 -8.24 -16.49
N GLU A 711 13.71 -9.02 -15.48
CA GLU A 711 14.96 -8.91 -14.75
C GLU A 711 16.16 -9.38 -15.58
N GLN A 712 15.97 -10.30 -16.53
CA GLN A 712 17.03 -10.75 -17.44
C GLN A 712 17.56 -9.59 -18.31
N ARG A 713 16.69 -8.70 -18.80
CA ARG A 713 17.14 -7.47 -19.50
C ARG A 713 17.95 -6.55 -18.59
N ALA A 714 17.58 -6.48 -17.32
CA ALA A 714 18.34 -5.73 -16.33
C ALA A 714 19.70 -6.38 -16.05
N MET A 715 19.78 -7.71 -16.08
CA MET A 715 21.03 -8.47 -15.98
C MET A 715 21.97 -8.21 -17.16
N ASP A 716 21.47 -8.23 -18.40
CA ASP A 716 22.25 -7.92 -19.58
C ASP A 716 22.83 -6.50 -19.56
N ALA A 717 21.99 -5.52 -19.13
CA ALA A 717 22.45 -4.15 -18.95
C ALA A 717 23.49 -4.03 -17.81
N PHE A 718 23.37 -4.83 -16.77
CA PHE A 718 24.29 -4.87 -15.64
C PHE A 718 25.64 -5.50 -16.05
N LYS A 719 25.63 -6.57 -16.84
CA LYS A 719 26.86 -7.16 -17.42
C LYS A 719 27.61 -6.17 -18.32
N SER A 720 26.86 -5.42 -19.17
CA SER A 720 27.44 -4.35 -19.97
C SER A 720 28.10 -3.28 -19.10
N GLN A 721 27.44 -2.85 -18.03
CA GLN A 721 27.96 -1.86 -17.09
C GLN A 721 29.27 -2.31 -16.42
N ILE A 722 29.37 -3.58 -15.97
CA ILE A 722 30.62 -4.13 -15.41
C ILE A 722 31.72 -4.17 -16.48
N THR A 723 31.38 -4.48 -17.73
CA THR A 723 32.33 -4.48 -18.83
C THR A 723 32.83 -3.07 -19.15
N ASP A 724 31.95 -2.07 -19.13
CA ASP A 724 32.30 -0.67 -19.39
C ASP A 724 33.17 -0.08 -18.26
N PHE A 725 33.03 -0.58 -17.03
CA PHE A 725 33.89 -0.21 -15.91
C PHE A 725 35.39 -0.42 -16.20
N LEU A 726 35.77 -1.37 -17.05
CA LEU A 726 37.17 -1.61 -17.41
C LEU A 726 37.84 -0.42 -18.11
N ASP A 727 37.10 0.44 -18.81
CA ASP A 727 37.63 1.66 -19.41
C ASP A 727 38.06 2.66 -18.34
N TYR A 728 37.25 2.78 -17.29
CA TYR A 728 37.56 3.61 -16.14
C TYR A 728 38.79 3.05 -15.38
N ASP A 729 38.76 1.74 -15.10
CA ASP A 729 39.82 1.05 -14.37
C ASP A 729 41.20 1.11 -15.09
N ALA A 730 41.20 1.12 -16.42
CA ALA A 730 42.40 1.30 -17.22
C ALA A 730 43.10 2.65 -16.96
N ALA A 731 42.38 3.68 -16.61
CA ALA A 731 42.91 5.01 -16.30
C ALA A 731 43.21 5.21 -14.80
N LEU A 732 42.63 4.38 -13.92
CA LEU A 732 42.75 4.50 -12.46
C LEU A 732 44.16 4.05 -12.02
N LEU A 733 44.86 4.90 -11.25
CA LEU A 733 46.12 4.58 -10.55
C LEU A 733 47.17 3.88 -11.46
N PRO A 734 47.64 4.50 -12.55
CA PRO A 734 48.44 3.83 -13.59
C PRO A 734 49.76 3.22 -13.09
N THR A 735 50.29 3.70 -11.96
CA THR A 735 51.53 3.21 -11.36
C THR A 735 51.34 2.05 -10.40
N PHE A 736 50.12 1.72 -10.04
CA PHE A 736 49.74 0.62 -9.15
C PHE A 736 49.25 -0.57 -9.95
N GLN A 737 49.50 -1.77 -9.47
CA GLN A 737 49.07 -3.01 -10.11
C GLN A 737 48.20 -3.82 -9.14
N PRO A 738 47.00 -4.31 -9.56
CA PRO A 738 46.18 -5.21 -8.79
C PRO A 738 46.99 -6.46 -8.38
N ARG A 739 47.09 -6.72 -7.09
CA ARG A 739 47.88 -7.82 -6.56
C ARG A 739 47.12 -8.81 -5.73
N TYR A 740 46.18 -8.34 -4.90
CA TYR A 740 45.34 -9.20 -4.07
C TYR A 740 43.86 -8.92 -4.34
N PHE A 741 43.06 -10.00 -4.44
CA PHE A 741 41.61 -9.95 -4.71
C PHE A 741 40.92 -10.73 -3.63
N GLU A 742 39.81 -10.17 -3.11
CA GLU A 742 39.01 -10.78 -2.08
C GLU A 742 39.86 -11.31 -0.91
N TYR A 743 40.83 -10.45 -0.47
CA TYR A 743 41.79 -10.82 0.55
C TYR A 743 41.12 -10.95 1.92
N VAL A 744 41.16 -12.16 2.48
CA VAL A 744 40.50 -12.52 3.73
C VAL A 744 41.30 -12.08 4.92
N ILE A 745 40.64 -11.42 5.91
CA ILE A 745 41.22 -11.05 7.19
C ILE A 745 40.46 -11.76 8.29
N GLY A 746 41.16 -12.54 9.14
CA GLY A 746 40.64 -13.00 10.42
C GLY A 746 39.62 -14.15 10.40
N LEU A 747 39.43 -14.87 9.28
CA LEU A 747 38.58 -16.06 9.29
C LEU A 747 39.39 -17.29 9.74
N PRO A 748 39.03 -17.98 10.84
CA PRO A 748 39.69 -19.20 11.22
C PRO A 748 39.33 -20.37 10.26
N GLY A 749 40.29 -21.07 9.73
CA GLY A 749 40.13 -22.29 8.93
C GLY A 749 40.53 -22.24 7.48
N ASP A 750 40.94 -21.09 6.96
CA ASP A 750 41.54 -20.95 5.66
C ASP A 750 43.06 -20.97 5.87
N GLU A 751 43.80 -21.96 5.33
CA GLU A 751 45.27 -22.10 5.47
C GLU A 751 46.05 -20.87 4.91
N SER A 752 45.38 -20.01 4.19
CA SER A 752 45.88 -18.69 3.72
C SER A 752 45.73 -17.54 4.74
N ALA A 753 45.07 -17.79 5.87
CA ALA A 753 44.74 -16.76 6.88
C ALA A 753 45.84 -16.62 7.96
N ASP A 754 47.09 -16.36 7.54
CA ASP A 754 48.18 -16.00 8.45
C ASP A 754 48.01 -14.59 9.06
N CYS A 755 46.85 -13.97 8.91
CA CYS A 755 46.62 -12.56 9.19
C CYS A 755 45.50 -12.34 10.21
N GLN A 756 45.75 -12.64 11.50
CA GLN A 756 44.97 -12.12 12.61
C GLN A 756 45.26 -10.61 12.79
N ALA A 757 44.44 -9.76 12.21
CA ALA A 757 44.59 -8.32 12.45
C ALA A 757 43.75 -7.90 13.67
N LYS A 758 44.44 -7.60 14.78
CA LYS A 758 43.78 -6.89 15.90
C LYS A 758 43.57 -5.43 15.51
N TYR A 759 42.33 -5.00 15.60
CA TYR A 759 41.92 -3.64 15.29
C TYR A 759 40.94 -3.15 16.36
N ALA A 760 41.17 -1.95 16.91
CA ALA A 760 40.31 -1.39 17.94
C ALA A 760 40.07 -2.32 19.16
N GLY A 761 40.98 -3.19 19.47
CA GLY A 761 40.90 -4.15 20.59
C GLY A 761 40.00 -5.37 20.32
N ILE A 762 39.66 -5.63 19.08
CA ILE A 762 38.92 -6.82 18.60
C ILE A 762 39.68 -7.55 17.50
N ASP A 763 39.35 -8.82 17.30
CA ASP A 763 39.78 -9.56 16.12
C ASP A 763 38.87 -9.17 14.95
N LEU A 764 39.40 -8.49 13.95
CA LEU A 764 38.66 -8.04 12.78
C LEU A 764 38.40 -9.21 11.83
N VAL A 765 37.17 -9.36 11.37
CA VAL A 765 36.80 -10.31 10.31
C VAL A 765 36.29 -9.53 9.11
N GLY A 766 36.89 -9.78 7.95
CA GLY A 766 36.47 -9.11 6.75
C GLY A 766 37.18 -9.63 5.51
N LYS A 767 36.79 -9.05 4.38
CA LYS A 767 37.30 -9.41 3.07
C LYS A 767 37.55 -8.12 2.29
N VAL A 768 38.76 -7.89 1.85
CA VAL A 768 39.16 -6.72 1.09
C VAL A 768 39.04 -7.02 -0.37
N ASP A 769 38.25 -6.26 -1.11
CA ASP A 769 37.92 -6.56 -2.50
C ASP A 769 39.14 -6.55 -3.41
N ARG A 770 39.99 -5.52 -3.31
CA ARG A 770 41.18 -5.38 -4.12
C ARG A 770 42.26 -4.58 -3.40
N ILE A 771 43.53 -5.04 -3.52
CA ILE A 771 44.70 -4.31 -3.06
C ILE A 771 45.63 -4.15 -4.23
N ASP A 772 45.92 -2.90 -4.64
CA ASP A 772 46.88 -2.56 -5.65
C ASP A 772 48.18 -2.13 -5.02
N VAL A 773 49.32 -2.55 -5.60
CA VAL A 773 50.68 -2.30 -5.08
C VAL A 773 51.56 -1.69 -6.16
N ASP A 774 52.34 -0.68 -5.82
CA ASP A 774 53.32 -0.08 -6.69
C ASP A 774 54.70 -0.77 -6.58
N ALA A 775 55.70 -0.36 -7.44
CA ALA A 775 57.03 -0.90 -7.43
C ALA A 775 57.82 -0.58 -6.13
N ASN A 776 57.35 0.37 -5.33
CA ASN A 776 57.99 0.81 -4.10
C ASN A 776 57.45 0.17 -2.83
N GLY A 777 56.45 -0.70 -3.00
CA GLY A 777 55.74 -1.35 -1.88
C GLY A 777 54.65 -0.47 -1.24
N ASN A 778 54.25 0.61 -1.90
CA ASN A 778 53.05 1.36 -1.50
C ASN A 778 51.81 0.61 -1.95
N ALA A 779 50.78 0.63 -1.13
CA ALA A 779 49.56 -0.08 -1.37
C ALA A 779 48.32 0.85 -1.35
N VAL A 780 47.34 0.50 -2.14
CA VAL A 780 46.03 1.17 -2.21
C VAL A 780 44.93 0.13 -2.00
N ILE A 781 43.97 0.44 -1.15
CA ILE A 781 42.78 -0.39 -0.92
C ILE A 781 41.65 0.12 -1.81
N ILE A 782 41.01 -0.77 -2.51
CA ILE A 782 39.83 -0.50 -3.36
C ILE A 782 38.69 -1.37 -2.86
N ASP A 783 37.56 -0.74 -2.55
CA ASP A 783 36.28 -1.36 -2.18
C ASP A 783 35.24 -0.99 -3.23
N TYR A 784 34.69 -2.00 -3.90
CA TYR A 784 33.77 -1.82 -5.01
C TYR A 784 32.36 -1.53 -4.52
N LYS A 785 31.70 -0.53 -5.12
CA LYS A 785 30.31 -0.18 -4.83
C LYS A 785 29.49 -0.03 -6.11
N GLY A 786 28.20 -0.36 -6.05
CA GLY A 786 27.29 -0.08 -7.16
C GLY A 786 27.14 1.42 -7.42
N SER A 787 27.23 2.24 -6.38
CA SER A 787 27.28 3.70 -6.48
C SER A 787 28.01 4.31 -5.29
N VAL A 788 28.73 5.39 -5.55
CA VAL A 788 29.35 6.22 -4.51
C VAL A 788 28.36 7.32 -4.11
N THR A 789 27.86 7.26 -2.86
CA THR A 789 26.86 8.20 -2.34
C THR A 789 27.51 9.44 -1.74
N ALA A 790 26.70 10.48 -1.48
CA ALA A 790 27.16 11.67 -0.72
C ALA A 790 27.77 11.31 0.64
N GLY A 791 27.24 10.26 1.32
CA GLY A 791 27.80 9.75 2.57
C GLY A 791 29.23 9.22 2.42
N HIS A 792 29.56 8.51 1.34
CA HIS A 792 30.93 8.07 1.04
C HIS A 792 31.86 9.26 0.80
N GLN A 793 31.37 10.28 0.08
CA GLN A 793 32.12 11.49 -0.19
C GLN A 793 32.40 12.29 1.08
N LEU A 794 31.41 12.48 1.95
CA LEU A 794 31.56 13.14 3.25
C LEU A 794 32.53 12.38 4.15
N ALA A 795 32.41 11.06 4.26
CA ALA A 795 33.30 10.23 5.04
C ALA A 795 34.75 10.31 4.55
N SER A 796 34.97 10.60 3.26
CA SER A 796 36.31 10.78 2.69
C SER A 796 36.98 12.08 3.19
N CYS A 797 36.19 13.10 3.54
CA CYS A 797 36.67 14.41 3.97
C CYS A 797 36.76 14.59 5.47
N ASP A 798 35.97 13.79 6.22
CA ASP A 798 35.87 13.94 7.66
C ASP A 798 36.24 12.63 8.37
N ALA A 799 37.30 12.65 9.10
CA ALA A 799 37.80 11.52 9.90
C ALA A 799 36.83 11.12 11.00
N LEU A 800 36.01 12.04 11.46
CA LEU A 800 34.98 11.83 12.49
C LEU A 800 33.63 11.47 11.93
N HIS A 801 33.42 11.55 10.61
CA HIS A 801 32.15 11.21 10.01
C HIS A 801 31.82 9.74 10.28
N ALA A 802 30.90 9.56 11.17
CA ALA A 802 30.42 8.24 11.55
C ALA A 802 29.55 7.67 10.42
N GLY A 803 29.95 6.59 9.82
CA GLY A 803 29.08 5.90 8.88
C GLY A 803 29.75 5.17 7.74
N LYS A 804 30.85 5.72 7.19
CA LYS A 804 31.55 5.09 6.05
C LYS A 804 33.03 4.98 6.35
N VAL A 805 33.44 3.98 7.13
CA VAL A 805 34.81 3.77 7.64
C VAL A 805 35.46 2.47 7.12
N GLN A 806 34.74 1.68 6.35
CA GLN A 806 35.16 0.33 5.90
C GLN A 806 36.53 0.33 5.24
N THR A 807 36.76 1.22 4.27
CA THR A 807 38.05 1.27 3.54
C THR A 807 39.21 1.66 4.45
N ARG A 808 39.00 2.52 5.43
CA ARG A 808 40.04 2.92 6.40
C ARG A 808 40.35 1.79 7.39
N ILE A 809 39.33 1.05 7.84
CA ILE A 809 39.51 -0.16 8.66
C ILE A 809 40.38 -1.16 7.90
N TYR A 810 40.05 -1.42 6.65
CA TYR A 810 40.82 -2.32 5.80
C TYR A 810 42.24 -1.81 5.55
N ALA A 811 42.41 -0.52 5.32
CA ALA A 811 43.75 0.07 5.13
C ALA A 811 44.66 -0.19 6.34
N GLN A 812 44.19 0.05 7.56
CA GLN A 812 44.96 -0.17 8.78
C GLN A 812 45.19 -1.67 9.03
N ALA A 813 44.19 -2.50 8.75
CA ALA A 813 44.32 -3.96 8.88
C ALA A 813 45.36 -4.54 7.91
N VAL A 814 45.31 -4.15 6.63
CA VAL A 814 46.27 -4.56 5.58
C VAL A 814 47.68 -4.07 5.91
N LYS A 815 47.83 -2.83 6.39
CA LYS A 815 49.12 -2.30 6.85
C LYS A 815 49.76 -3.19 7.91
N ARG A 816 48.96 -3.70 8.84
CA ARG A 816 49.40 -4.57 9.93
C ARG A 816 49.66 -6.00 9.48
N ALA A 817 48.76 -6.52 8.64
CA ALA A 817 48.79 -7.91 8.19
C ALA A 817 49.91 -8.19 7.17
N LEU A 818 50.00 -7.36 6.13
CA LEU A 818 50.94 -7.55 5.03
C LEU A 818 52.22 -6.71 5.15
N GLY A 819 52.29 -5.81 6.15
CA GLY A 819 53.46 -4.91 6.29
C GLY A 819 53.63 -3.92 5.15
N LEU A 820 52.59 -3.69 4.33
CA LEU A 820 52.60 -2.77 3.20
C LEU A 820 52.45 -1.33 3.65
N ASN A 821 53.05 -0.38 2.92
CA ASN A 821 52.84 1.05 3.18
C ASN A 821 51.52 1.49 2.50
N VAL A 822 50.40 1.40 3.18
CA VAL A 822 49.12 1.81 2.65
C VAL A 822 49.04 3.32 2.56
N VAL A 823 48.84 3.83 1.33
CA VAL A 823 48.88 5.26 0.98
C VAL A 823 47.53 5.78 0.43
N GLY A 824 46.55 4.90 0.27
CA GLY A 824 45.21 5.27 -0.19
C GLY A 824 44.15 4.20 0.11
N ALA A 825 42.91 4.64 0.29
CA ALA A 825 41.78 3.79 0.54
C ALA A 825 40.51 4.39 -0.10
N PHE A 826 39.95 3.69 -1.08
CA PHE A 826 38.90 4.22 -1.95
C PHE A 826 37.69 3.32 -2.03
N TYR A 827 36.52 3.96 -2.11
CA TYR A 827 35.29 3.39 -2.65
C TYR A 827 35.23 3.70 -4.14
N VAL A 828 35.12 2.69 -4.98
CA VAL A 828 35.10 2.83 -6.44
C VAL A 828 33.79 2.27 -6.98
N SER A 829 33.06 3.09 -7.74
CA SER A 829 31.79 2.68 -8.34
C SER A 829 32.01 1.93 -9.65
N TYR A 830 31.54 0.69 -9.73
CA TYR A 830 31.36 0.00 -11.01
C TYR A 830 30.06 0.40 -11.72
N GLY A 831 29.26 1.29 -11.13
CA GLY A 831 28.05 1.83 -11.72
C GLY A 831 28.33 2.83 -12.85
N LYS A 832 27.26 3.28 -13.52
CA LYS A 832 27.35 4.16 -14.70
C LYS A 832 28.12 5.47 -14.50
N SER A 833 28.16 5.99 -13.27
CA SER A 833 28.86 7.25 -12.98
C SER A 833 30.37 7.09 -12.86
N HIS A 834 30.84 5.88 -12.57
CA HIS A 834 32.26 5.59 -12.25
C HIS A 834 32.87 6.55 -11.22
N ASP A 835 32.06 6.95 -10.22
CA ASP A 835 32.50 7.86 -9.17
C ASP A 835 33.48 7.17 -8.22
N ILE A 836 34.40 7.96 -7.69
CA ILE A 836 35.36 7.53 -6.69
C ILE A 836 35.30 8.46 -5.45
N ALA A 837 35.39 7.88 -4.28
CA ALA A 837 35.56 8.61 -3.02
C ALA A 837 36.53 7.88 -2.12
N GLY A 838 37.26 8.60 -1.30
CA GLY A 838 38.22 7.99 -0.39
C GLY A 838 39.29 8.97 0.06
N SER A 839 40.24 8.47 0.85
CA SER A 839 41.35 9.24 1.40
C SER A 839 42.66 8.69 0.86
N TYR A 840 43.61 9.53 0.59
CA TYR A 840 44.93 9.16 0.09
C TYR A 840 46.03 10.12 0.53
N ASP A 841 47.29 9.69 0.42
CA ASP A 841 48.45 10.54 0.65
C ASP A 841 48.83 11.25 -0.65
N PRO A 842 48.65 12.57 -0.78
CA PRO A 842 48.93 13.30 -2.02
C PRO A 842 50.43 13.45 -2.30
N ARG A 843 51.33 13.05 -1.39
CA ARG A 843 52.76 13.00 -1.64
C ARG A 843 53.14 11.76 -2.50
N VAL A 844 52.27 10.75 -2.52
CA VAL A 844 52.50 9.49 -3.26
C VAL A 844 51.55 9.34 -4.46
N ILE A 845 50.28 9.74 -4.31
CA ILE A 845 49.23 9.64 -5.33
C ILE A 845 48.92 11.03 -5.84
N ASP A 846 49.06 11.26 -7.12
CA ASP A 846 48.60 12.48 -7.79
C ASP A 846 47.09 12.34 -8.14
N ALA A 847 46.33 13.37 -7.86
CA ALA A 847 44.91 13.43 -8.15
C ALA A 847 44.57 13.22 -9.65
N VAL A 848 45.48 13.53 -10.55
CA VAL A 848 45.33 13.26 -12.00
C VAL A 848 45.20 11.76 -12.30
N HIS A 849 45.68 10.90 -11.43
CA HIS A 849 45.57 9.44 -11.52
C HIS A 849 44.30 8.86 -10.90
N LEU A 850 43.39 9.73 -10.43
CA LEU A 850 42.10 9.39 -9.82
C LEU A 850 40.96 10.03 -10.65
N PRO A 851 40.66 9.49 -11.84
CA PRO A 851 39.61 10.07 -12.66
C PRO A 851 38.27 10.08 -11.93
N HIS A 852 37.48 11.12 -12.14
CA HIS A 852 36.19 11.37 -11.49
C HIS A 852 36.25 11.62 -9.98
N ILE A 853 37.43 11.74 -9.37
CA ILE A 853 37.49 12.19 -8.00
C ILE A 853 37.14 13.68 -7.93
N SER A 854 36.37 14.06 -6.90
CA SER A 854 36.13 15.46 -6.60
C SER A 854 37.17 15.96 -5.61
N PRO A 855 38.14 16.83 -5.98
CA PRO A 855 39.18 17.29 -5.09
C PRO A 855 38.65 17.95 -3.81
N ASP A 856 37.51 18.64 -3.92
CA ASP A 856 36.83 19.31 -2.82
C ASP A 856 36.17 18.33 -1.82
N LYS A 857 36.05 17.05 -2.20
CA LYS A 857 35.38 16.01 -1.44
C LYS A 857 36.28 14.84 -1.03
N CYS A 858 37.59 15.01 -1.18
CA CYS A 858 38.56 14.01 -0.75
C CYS A 858 39.62 14.68 0.10
N ALA A 859 39.53 14.44 1.40
CA ALA A 859 40.47 15.02 2.33
C ALA A 859 41.81 14.28 2.31
N CYS A 860 42.85 14.97 1.96
CA CYS A 860 44.18 14.59 2.32
C CYS A 860 44.94 15.85 2.75
N SER A 861 45.42 15.89 3.95
CA SER A 861 46.25 16.97 4.42
C SER A 861 47.73 16.54 4.39
N LEU A 862 48.59 17.49 4.05
CA LEU A 862 50.02 17.32 4.01
C LEU A 862 50.70 17.64 5.36
N SER A 863 49.96 18.19 6.34
CA SER A 863 50.49 18.60 7.63
C SER A 863 49.79 17.88 8.78
N ASP A 864 50.61 17.40 9.75
CA ASP A 864 50.06 16.97 11.03
C ASP A 864 49.59 18.21 11.81
N PRO A 865 48.34 18.22 12.33
CA PRO A 865 47.85 19.35 13.12
C PRO A 865 48.63 19.39 14.44
N GLU A 866 49.26 20.53 14.74
CA GLU A 866 49.88 20.77 16.04
C GLU A 866 48.81 20.78 17.14
N GLY A 867 48.90 19.86 18.08
CA GLY A 867 47.97 19.78 19.21
C GLY A 867 46.82 18.78 19.11
N TRP A 868 46.81 17.95 18.08
CA TRP A 868 45.82 16.86 18.04
C TRP A 868 46.14 15.82 19.15
N SER A 869 45.12 15.58 20.02
CA SER A 869 45.28 14.55 21.06
C SER A 869 44.13 13.52 20.98
N ARG A 870 44.43 12.27 21.34
CA ARG A 870 43.46 11.18 21.46
C ARG A 870 42.34 11.51 22.44
N GLU A 871 42.67 12.19 23.54
CA GLU A 871 41.73 12.55 24.58
C GLU A 871 40.75 13.63 24.10
N ALA A 872 41.19 14.62 23.32
CA ALA A 872 40.34 15.66 22.75
C ALA A 872 39.35 15.07 21.71
N TYR A 873 39.80 14.08 20.93
CA TYR A 873 38.98 13.39 19.96
C TYR A 873 37.88 12.53 20.65
N ALA A 874 38.24 11.74 21.66
CA ALA A 874 37.31 10.92 22.42
C ALA A 874 36.30 11.77 23.21
N ALA A 875 36.70 12.90 23.75
CA ALA A 875 35.81 13.84 24.44
C ALA A 875 34.81 14.48 23.49
N GLY A 876 35.23 14.81 22.26
CA GLY A 876 34.34 15.34 21.23
C GLY A 876 33.30 14.36 20.73
N LEU A 877 33.60 13.06 20.69
CA LEU A 877 32.63 12.01 20.39
C LEU A 877 31.57 11.80 21.46
N ALA A 878 31.93 12.07 22.75
CA ALA A 878 31.01 11.95 23.87
C ALA A 878 30.00 13.10 23.93
N ASP A 879 30.38 14.27 23.43
CA ASP A 879 29.59 15.50 23.49
C ASP A 879 28.99 15.85 22.12
N ALA A 880 28.25 15.19 21.44
CA ALA A 880 27.66 15.35 20.06
C ALA A 880 27.40 16.83 19.60
N GLN A 881 28.10 17.81 20.14
CA GLN A 881 28.06 19.24 19.82
C GLN A 881 29.41 19.72 19.29
N PHE A 882 29.85 19.18 18.13
CA PHE A 882 30.94 19.79 17.39
C PHE A 882 30.49 21.10 16.75
N LYS A 883 31.19 22.20 17.12
CA LYS A 883 31.01 23.46 16.40
C LYS A 883 31.73 23.41 15.06
N GLU A 884 31.17 24.08 14.04
CA GLU A 884 31.73 24.21 12.70
C GLU A 884 33.22 24.59 12.65
N GLU A 885 33.71 25.29 13.67
CA GLU A 885 35.12 25.70 13.78
C GLU A 885 36.09 24.52 14.04
N ASP A 886 35.60 23.41 14.61
CA ASP A 886 36.45 22.24 14.89
C ASP A 886 36.59 21.32 13.65
N GLN A 887 35.67 21.39 12.67
CA GLN A 887 35.76 20.66 11.41
C GLN A 887 36.91 21.11 10.53
N THR A 888 37.28 22.40 10.55
CA THR A 888 38.40 22.96 9.77
C THR A 888 39.75 22.47 10.27
N SER A 889 39.90 22.17 11.56
CA SER A 889 41.15 21.61 12.10
C SER A 889 41.32 20.14 11.80
N LEU A 890 40.25 19.41 11.60
CA LEU A 890 40.26 17.98 11.27
C LEU A 890 40.52 17.67 9.77
N SER A 891 40.21 18.62 8.89
CA SER A 891 40.55 18.54 7.47
C SER A 891 42.08 18.58 7.23
N ALA A 892 42.85 18.87 8.28
CA ALA A 892 44.32 18.95 8.24
C ALA A 892 45.05 17.66 8.68
N LEU A 893 44.35 16.53 8.92
CA LEU A 893 44.97 15.27 9.29
C LEU A 893 45.72 14.63 8.11
N THR A 894 46.90 14.08 8.34
CA THR A 894 47.57 13.21 7.40
C THR A 894 46.80 11.92 7.21
N PHE A 895 47.03 11.21 6.09
CA PHE A 895 46.41 9.91 5.82
C PHE A 895 46.63 8.93 6.98
N SER A 896 47.83 8.88 7.53
CA SER A 896 48.15 8.02 8.69
C SER A 896 47.36 8.43 9.96
N SER A 897 47.28 9.72 10.25
CA SER A 897 46.50 10.25 11.41
C SER A 897 45.01 9.99 11.24
N MET A 898 44.48 10.03 10.03
CA MET A 898 43.06 9.68 9.72
C MET A 898 42.80 8.20 10.02
N LEU A 899 43.72 7.29 9.70
CA LEU A 899 43.58 5.87 10.03
C LEU A 899 43.58 5.67 11.57
N ASP A 900 44.45 6.33 12.29
CA ASP A 900 44.51 6.24 13.75
C ASP A 900 43.25 6.84 14.40
N ALA A 901 42.75 7.97 13.91
CA ALA A 901 41.50 8.59 14.35
C ALA A 901 40.28 7.69 14.13
N THR A 902 40.24 7.05 12.97
CA THR A 902 39.19 6.06 12.65
C THR A 902 39.22 4.85 13.60
N GLU A 903 40.43 4.40 13.98
CA GLU A 903 40.55 3.28 14.94
C GLU A 903 40.03 3.65 16.33
N GLU A 904 40.30 4.88 16.81
CA GLU A 904 39.74 5.36 18.08
C GLU A 904 38.20 5.48 18.02
N LEU A 905 37.65 6.00 16.92
CA LEU A 905 36.21 6.05 16.71
C LEU A 905 35.58 4.62 16.77
N VAL A 906 36.18 3.69 16.06
CA VAL A 906 35.73 2.29 16.07
C VAL A 906 35.84 1.65 17.44
N LYS A 907 36.87 1.98 18.20
CA LYS A 907 37.07 1.49 19.57
C LYS A 907 35.94 1.94 20.50
N VAL A 908 35.50 3.21 20.40
CA VAL A 908 34.34 3.70 21.13
C VAL A 908 33.07 2.97 20.71
N ALA A 909 32.87 2.73 19.40
CA ALA A 909 31.73 2.00 18.90
C ALA A 909 31.68 0.55 19.40
N VAL A 910 32.83 -0.15 19.35
CA VAL A 910 32.97 -1.52 19.87
C VAL A 910 32.69 -1.59 21.37
N GLU A 911 33.20 -0.60 22.13
CA GLU A 911 32.92 -0.50 23.56
C GLU A 911 31.43 -0.25 23.85
N GLY A 912 30.78 0.60 23.04
CA GLY A 912 29.33 0.77 23.09
C GLY A 912 28.54 -0.52 22.79
N MET A 913 28.95 -1.29 21.79
CA MET A 913 28.37 -2.60 21.50
C MET A 913 28.53 -3.56 22.69
N ARG A 914 29.72 -3.62 23.28
CA ARG A 914 30.01 -4.48 24.45
C ARG A 914 29.19 -4.09 25.69
N ASN A 915 28.92 -2.83 25.85
CA ASN A 915 28.09 -2.29 26.94
C ASN A 915 26.59 -2.41 26.64
N GLY A 916 26.22 -2.97 25.50
CA GLY A 916 24.82 -3.16 25.09
C GLY A 916 24.08 -1.85 24.80
N CYS A 917 24.78 -0.80 24.39
CA CYS A 917 24.16 0.46 23.97
C CYS A 917 23.47 0.26 22.62
N VAL A 918 22.13 0.33 22.61
CA VAL A 918 21.27 0.15 21.43
C VAL A 918 20.28 1.32 21.27
N GLN A 919 20.64 2.46 21.81
CA GLN A 919 19.83 3.68 21.74
C GLN A 919 19.61 4.12 20.28
N ALA A 920 18.40 4.58 19.99
CA ALA A 920 18.11 5.24 18.70
C ALA A 920 18.80 6.61 18.67
N SER A 921 19.91 6.68 17.96
CA SER A 921 20.73 7.89 17.80
C SER A 921 21.27 7.95 16.37
N PRO A 922 20.40 8.33 15.39
CA PRO A 922 20.85 8.42 13.99
C PRO A 922 21.89 9.55 13.85
N SER A 923 23.03 9.23 13.23
CA SER A 923 24.10 10.21 12.96
C SER A 923 23.73 11.21 11.86
N THR A 924 22.84 10.80 10.95
CA THR A 924 22.32 11.62 9.83
C THR A 924 20.86 11.30 9.58
N LYS A 925 20.14 12.19 8.91
CA LYS A 925 18.73 11.92 8.49
C LYS A 925 18.61 10.68 7.60
N ASP A 926 19.61 10.42 6.75
CA ASP A 926 19.64 9.27 5.85
C ASP A 926 19.89 7.93 6.56
N ALA A 927 20.37 7.93 7.79
CA ALA A 927 20.62 6.72 8.56
C ALA A 927 19.36 5.86 8.76
N CYS A 928 18.17 6.51 8.78
CA CYS A 928 16.88 5.85 8.95
C CYS A 928 16.30 5.27 7.66
N ARG A 929 16.83 5.62 6.48
CA ARG A 929 16.24 5.28 5.18
C ARG A 929 16.04 3.78 4.95
N PHE A 930 17.02 2.97 5.37
CA PHE A 930 17.00 1.52 5.23
C PHE A 930 16.92 0.80 6.58
N CYS A 931 16.49 1.48 7.63
CA CYS A 931 16.28 0.88 8.93
C CYS A 931 14.92 0.17 8.96
N PRO A 932 14.84 -1.12 9.34
CA PRO A 932 13.58 -1.85 9.37
C PRO A 932 12.72 -1.56 10.61
N ASP A 933 13.22 -0.78 11.57
CA ASP A 933 12.43 -0.35 12.74
C ASP A 933 11.55 0.85 12.38
N PHE A 934 10.35 0.56 11.88
CA PHE A 934 9.35 1.58 11.53
C PHE A 934 8.70 2.21 12.76
N SER A 935 8.79 1.56 13.93
CA SER A 935 8.22 2.06 15.19
C SER A 935 9.16 2.97 15.97
N CYS A 936 10.34 3.24 15.44
CA CYS A 936 11.36 4.05 16.14
C CYS A 936 10.94 5.52 16.26
N ALA A 937 10.84 6.03 17.49
CA ALA A 937 10.48 7.41 17.79
C ALA A 937 11.46 8.49 17.25
N LYS A 938 12.67 8.07 16.82
CA LYS A 938 13.69 8.95 16.21
C LYS A 938 13.75 8.84 14.70
N ARG A 939 12.81 8.12 14.07
CA ARG A 939 12.76 7.98 12.62
C ARG A 939 12.40 9.31 11.97
N GLY A 940 13.29 9.86 11.16
CA GLY A 940 13.08 11.15 10.47
C GLY A 940 13.33 12.39 11.31
N ALA A 941 13.81 12.25 12.56
CA ALA A 941 14.15 13.37 13.43
C ALA A 941 15.46 14.06 13.02
#